data_b92428a1e7bb497e265db23f998eb5c9
#
_entry.id   b92428a1e7bb497e265db23f998eb5c9
#
_cell.length_a   1.000
_cell.length_b   1.000
_cell.length_c   1.000
_cell.angle_alpha   90.00
_cell.angle_beta   90.00
_cell.angle_gamma   90.00
#
_symmetry.space_group_name_H-M   'P 1'
#
loop_
_entity.id
_entity.type
_entity.pdbx_description
1 polymer ?
#
loop_
_entity_poly.entity_id
_entity_poly.type
_entity_poly.pdbx_seq_one_letter_code
_entity_poly.pdbx_strand_id
1 'polypeptide(L)'
;MFEWLFKYPPTVFLHGQLVLRSAWPRWPLALSVIAVGLLLALAMRGRRASDTSRSARWRLPLIWLTQWTMAALILLLLWRPAVAVSELVPQANIIAVLVDDSHSMAIADQGVTRLQQAARALQGGWFASLGRTFQTRVYRFDSSLVRLPGPDTALSANGPATHINTVLNEFASDTASVPVGAVVLLSDGGDNSGRLDRATLEVLRQRRIPVHTVGFGSAQVPQDVEIEGVALTARALAHSRVTASVEVMQSGFAGRRTSVTVRDADKLLATRELLLGADGATVGTDLTFDLPDAGPRLLRFQVAPLPGEANARNNELTRLVNVEAGPRRILYVEGEPRWEYKFIRRAEEDDAAVQMVSMLRTTENKIYRQGVKDPLELAQGFPTKPEELFGFDGLIVGSVDAGYFSAAQQGLMREFVNRRGGGLLFLGGRQALSDGVWSGSQLNDLLPVTLPMSTGTFHREPAKVSLTIAGADSSITRLVDDRAANLALWTKLPTLMDFQDPGTVKPGASQLAQMQVGGRLMPLLVTENYGRGRTAVLATGGTWRWQMSLPLGDPTHSVFWHQVLHWLVADTRGQLSAQVSAGILEDDGHVQLLADVRDKNYLPATDAVVNAHVIGPDRLQADVSLRAVPGLPGRYQSDWTAPAVGTYVADLTASQGALAAGRDTIGFQRQDGVAENFHTGQNVALLKSLAAETGGRYWSPNDLDGLARAIPFSNAGVSVQKFQDLWNLPAVFLMLILLRMAEWLLRRRWGVV
;
A
#
# COMPACT_ATOMS: atom_id res chain seq x y z
N MET A 1 27.95 -18.16 41.73
CA MET A 1 28.94 -17.12 42.11
C MET A 1 28.29 -15.75 42.27
N PHE A 2 27.44 -15.28 41.32
CA PHE A 2 26.77 -13.98 41.40
C PHE A 2 25.87 -13.86 42.65
N GLU A 3 24.98 -14.83 42.91
CA GLU A 3 24.04 -14.81 44.04
C GLU A 3 24.76 -14.92 45.40
N TRP A 4 25.94 -15.55 45.46
CA TRP A 4 26.75 -15.57 46.69
C TRP A 4 27.31 -14.17 47.02
N LEU A 5 27.72 -13.40 46.00
CA LEU A 5 28.26 -12.04 46.18
C LEU A 5 27.14 -10.99 46.39
N PHE A 6 26.08 -11.11 45.64
CA PHE A 6 25.01 -10.11 45.58
C PHE A 6 23.72 -10.57 46.32
N LYS A 7 23.67 -11.75 46.89
CA LYS A 7 22.56 -12.30 47.70
C LYS A 7 21.25 -12.50 46.96
N TYR A 8 21.04 -11.79 45.81
CA TYR A 8 19.82 -11.78 45.05
C TYR A 8 20.10 -12.18 43.57
N PRO A 9 19.12 -12.74 42.86
CA PRO A 9 19.29 -13.10 41.45
C PRO A 9 19.47 -11.87 40.57
N PRO A 10 20.14 -11.99 39.40
CA PRO A 10 20.38 -10.87 38.49
C PRO A 10 19.11 -10.13 38.04
N THR A 11 17.98 -10.82 37.96
CA THR A 11 16.67 -10.27 37.58
C THR A 11 16.19 -9.15 38.50
N VAL A 12 16.51 -9.22 39.80
CA VAL A 12 16.20 -8.16 40.80
C VAL A 12 16.90 -6.85 40.44
N PHE A 13 18.14 -6.93 39.97
CA PHE A 13 18.94 -5.74 39.61
C PHE A 13 18.54 -5.18 38.24
N LEU A 14 18.04 -6.03 37.34
CA LEU A 14 17.60 -5.61 36.01
C LEU A 14 16.24 -4.88 36.03
N HIS A 15 15.33 -5.25 36.91
CA HIS A 15 13.97 -4.72 36.98
C HIS A 15 13.73 -3.80 38.19
N GLY A 16 14.71 -3.67 39.10
CA GLY A 16 14.58 -2.88 40.30
C GLY A 16 15.08 -1.45 40.16
N GLN A 17 14.50 -0.57 40.98
CA GLN A 17 14.92 0.82 41.08
C GLN A 17 15.68 1.01 42.41
N LEU A 18 16.83 1.72 42.32
CA LEU A 18 17.61 2.05 43.50
C LEU A 18 16.87 3.10 44.34
N VAL A 19 16.57 2.77 45.57
CA VAL A 19 15.91 3.65 46.56
C VAL A 19 16.71 3.70 47.85
N LEU A 20 16.68 4.85 48.50
CA LEU A 20 17.23 5.00 49.85
C LEU A 20 16.08 4.92 50.86
N ARG A 21 16.10 3.91 51.72
CA ARG A 21 15.00 3.63 52.68
C ARG A 21 15.07 4.43 53.98
N SER A 22 16.13 5.22 54.15
CA SER A 22 16.24 6.12 55.32
C SER A 22 15.17 7.21 55.24
N ALA A 23 14.53 7.50 56.39
CA ALA A 23 13.65 8.66 56.51
C ALA A 23 14.39 10.02 56.44
N TRP A 24 15.72 9.97 56.48
CA TRP A 24 16.53 11.20 56.44
C TRP A 24 16.61 11.81 55.03
N PRO A 25 16.59 13.13 54.93
CA PRO A 25 16.77 13.81 53.63
C PRO A 25 18.11 13.43 52.96
N ARG A 26 18.24 13.57 51.69
CA ARG A 26 19.47 13.21 50.92
C ARG A 26 20.58 14.22 51.08
N TRP A 27 20.26 15.48 51.38
CA TRP A 27 21.25 16.56 51.49
C TRP A 27 22.26 16.41 52.68
N PRO A 28 21.87 15.86 53.91
CA PRO A 28 22.83 15.60 54.96
C PRO A 28 23.87 14.54 54.57
N LEU A 29 23.50 13.55 53.74
CA LEU A 29 24.47 12.58 53.20
C LEU A 29 25.55 13.29 52.36
N ALA A 30 25.16 14.13 51.46
CA ALA A 30 26.12 14.88 50.63
C ALA A 30 27.04 15.79 51.51
N LEU A 31 26.44 16.47 52.48
CA LEU A 31 27.21 17.34 53.40
C LEU A 31 28.16 16.51 54.31
N SER A 32 27.72 15.36 54.83
CA SER A 32 28.56 14.51 55.69
C SER A 32 29.72 13.89 54.89
N VAL A 33 29.50 13.48 53.65
CA VAL A 33 30.55 12.95 52.76
C VAL A 33 31.59 14.05 52.46
N ILE A 34 31.15 15.29 52.14
CA ILE A 34 32.04 16.41 51.91
C ILE A 34 32.79 16.76 53.20
N ALA A 35 32.12 16.86 54.34
CA ALA A 35 32.71 17.20 55.63
C ALA A 35 33.78 16.18 56.06
N VAL A 36 33.51 14.88 55.92
CA VAL A 36 34.49 13.83 56.21
C VAL A 36 35.68 13.92 55.26
N GLY A 37 35.46 14.21 53.95
CA GLY A 37 36.53 14.41 52.99
C GLY A 37 37.46 15.59 53.37
N LEU A 38 36.86 16.71 53.80
CA LEU A 38 37.60 17.89 54.27
C LEU A 38 38.35 17.59 55.56
N LEU A 39 37.72 16.93 56.53
CA LEU A 39 38.38 16.54 57.80
C LEU A 39 39.57 15.61 57.55
N LEU A 40 39.42 14.62 56.70
CA LEU A 40 40.53 13.75 56.31
C LEU A 40 41.65 14.52 55.60
N ALA A 41 41.31 15.49 54.71
CA ALA A 41 42.29 16.30 54.04
C ALA A 41 43.07 17.22 55.03
N LEU A 42 42.34 17.80 55.97
CA LEU A 42 42.95 18.60 57.04
C LEU A 42 43.86 17.76 57.95
N ALA A 43 43.42 16.57 58.38
CA ALA A 43 44.22 15.64 59.17
C ALA A 43 45.50 15.19 58.46
N MET A 44 45.47 15.10 57.14
CA MET A 44 46.64 14.74 56.35
C MET A 44 47.57 15.90 56.03
N ARG A 45 47.12 17.18 56.08
CA ARG A 45 47.97 18.35 55.92
C ARG A 45 49.05 18.46 56.97
N GLY A 46 48.81 17.99 58.19
CA GLY A 46 49.80 17.95 59.27
C GLY A 46 50.91 16.90 59.08
N ARG A 47 50.73 15.93 58.21
CA ARG A 47 51.62 14.81 57.93
C ARG A 47 52.40 15.03 56.64
N ARG A 48 53.25 16.06 56.58
CA ARG A 48 54.15 16.30 55.44
C ARG A 48 55.20 15.19 55.39
N ALA A 49 55.22 14.44 54.32
CA ALA A 49 56.31 13.51 54.02
C ALA A 49 57.60 14.28 53.77
N SER A 50 58.67 13.93 54.42
CA SER A 50 60.00 14.51 54.25
C SER A 50 60.70 14.23 52.92
N ASP A 51 60.00 13.58 52.01
CA ASP A 51 60.52 13.08 50.73
C ASP A 51 60.09 14.01 49.59
N THR A 52 61.03 14.65 48.89
CA THR A 52 60.85 15.64 47.83
C THR A 52 60.75 15.04 46.45
N SER A 53 60.66 13.72 46.31
CA SER A 53 60.55 13.07 45.00
C SER A 53 59.24 13.35 44.30
N ARG A 54 59.25 13.41 42.94
CA ARG A 54 58.08 13.71 42.08
C ARG A 54 56.96 12.69 42.30
N SER A 55 57.27 11.46 42.71
CA SER A 55 56.32 10.41 43.05
C SER A 55 55.67 10.59 44.47
N ALA A 56 56.30 11.33 45.36
CA ALA A 56 55.76 11.60 46.68
C ALA A 56 54.50 12.48 46.65
N ARG A 57 54.30 13.30 45.63
CA ARG A 57 53.17 14.21 45.51
C ARG A 57 51.82 13.47 45.34
N TRP A 58 51.81 12.26 44.82
CA TRP A 58 50.58 11.47 44.63
C TRP A 58 50.27 10.49 45.76
N ARG A 59 51.19 10.25 46.68
CA ARG A 59 51.05 9.25 47.77
C ARG A 59 49.97 9.66 48.77
N LEU A 60 50.00 10.86 49.29
CA LEU A 60 49.01 11.38 50.22
C LEU A 60 47.61 11.54 49.62
N PRO A 61 47.43 12.12 48.42
CA PRO A 61 46.13 12.16 47.75
C PRO A 61 45.52 10.79 47.50
N LEU A 62 46.32 9.74 47.18
CA LEU A 62 45.81 8.41 46.96
C LEU A 62 45.34 7.72 48.25
N ILE A 63 46.09 7.89 49.35
CA ILE A 63 45.67 7.41 50.67
C ILE A 63 44.42 8.16 51.13
N TRP A 64 44.35 9.47 50.92
CA TRP A 64 43.15 10.25 51.21
C TRP A 64 41.94 9.75 50.43
N LEU A 65 42.12 9.50 49.14
CA LEU A 65 41.05 9.01 48.27
C LEU A 65 40.49 7.70 48.73
N THR A 66 41.37 6.70 49.11
CA THR A 66 40.93 5.42 49.59
C THR A 66 40.17 5.51 50.92
N GLN A 67 40.64 6.36 51.86
CA GLN A 67 39.94 6.61 53.11
C GLN A 67 38.61 7.30 52.93
N TRP A 68 38.61 8.37 52.08
CA TRP A 68 37.38 9.09 51.76
C TRP A 68 36.35 8.23 51.10
N THR A 69 36.75 7.40 50.10
CA THR A 69 35.85 6.46 49.42
C THR A 69 35.28 5.42 50.42
N MET A 70 36.09 4.90 51.32
CA MET A 70 35.64 3.98 52.35
C MET A 70 34.63 4.64 53.32
N ALA A 71 34.93 5.86 53.80
CA ALA A 71 34.05 6.63 54.67
C ALA A 71 32.73 7.01 53.95
N ALA A 72 32.81 7.44 52.70
CA ALA A 72 31.65 7.75 51.88
C ALA A 72 30.76 6.54 51.66
N LEU A 73 31.36 5.36 51.42
CA LEU A 73 30.62 4.09 51.32
C LEU A 73 29.92 3.75 52.60
N ILE A 74 30.60 3.84 53.77
CA ILE A 74 29.99 3.58 55.09
C ILE A 74 28.84 4.56 55.34
N LEU A 75 29.02 5.85 55.04
CA LEU A 75 27.96 6.85 55.16
C LEU A 75 26.77 6.52 54.27
N LEU A 76 27.00 6.11 53.01
CA LEU A 76 25.94 5.69 52.10
C LEU A 76 25.14 4.51 52.66
N LEU A 77 25.79 3.54 53.29
CA LEU A 77 25.12 2.38 53.89
C LEU A 77 24.16 2.75 55.03
N LEU A 78 24.41 3.88 55.75
CA LEU A 78 23.50 4.38 56.79
C LEU A 78 22.16 4.87 56.19
N TRP A 79 22.14 5.31 54.93
CA TRP A 79 20.89 5.64 54.21
C TRP A 79 20.13 4.43 53.72
N ARG A 80 20.59 3.21 54.06
CA ARG A 80 19.97 1.92 53.76
C ARG A 80 19.58 1.83 52.27
N PRO A 81 20.57 1.83 51.36
CA PRO A 81 20.26 1.62 49.93
C PRO A 81 19.59 0.26 49.75
N ALA A 82 18.51 0.25 48.98
CA ALA A 82 17.74 -0.95 48.64
C ALA A 82 17.31 -0.87 47.16
N VAL A 83 17.06 -2.02 46.57
CA VAL A 83 16.41 -2.13 45.26
C VAL A 83 14.93 -2.38 45.53
N ALA A 84 14.10 -1.45 45.06
CA ALA A 84 12.65 -1.60 45.06
C ALA A 84 12.26 -2.38 43.79
N VAL A 85 11.65 -3.55 43.98
CA VAL A 85 11.15 -4.39 42.88
C VAL A 85 9.67 -4.60 43.10
N SER A 86 8.88 -4.36 42.04
CA SER A 86 7.47 -4.73 42.04
C SER A 86 7.33 -6.19 41.64
N GLU A 87 6.65 -6.96 42.44
CA GLU A 87 6.35 -8.37 42.16
C GLU A 87 4.83 -8.58 42.15
N LEU A 88 4.34 -9.36 41.17
CA LEU A 88 2.95 -9.78 41.11
C LEU A 88 2.58 -10.64 42.29
N VAL A 89 1.39 -10.40 42.83
CA VAL A 89 0.87 -11.26 43.94
C VAL A 89 0.46 -12.60 43.37
N PRO A 90 0.99 -13.72 43.89
CA PRO A 90 0.60 -15.06 43.48
C PRO A 90 -0.90 -15.28 43.56
N GLN A 91 -1.50 -16.04 42.61
CA GLN A 91 -2.92 -16.39 42.52
C GLN A 91 -3.91 -15.20 42.39
N ALA A 92 -3.45 -13.97 42.54
CA ALA A 92 -4.29 -12.78 42.42
C ALA A 92 -4.28 -12.19 40.97
N ASN A 93 -3.41 -12.69 40.11
CA ASN A 93 -3.23 -12.20 38.77
C ASN A 93 -3.42 -13.29 37.71
N ILE A 94 -3.94 -12.89 36.55
CA ILE A 94 -4.08 -13.75 35.39
C ILE A 94 -2.89 -13.49 34.43
N ILE A 95 -2.25 -14.58 34.02
CA ILE A 95 -1.29 -14.57 32.91
C ILE A 95 -1.99 -15.18 31.70
N ALA A 96 -2.21 -14.37 30.68
CA ALA A 96 -2.86 -14.78 29.43
C ALA A 96 -1.80 -15.23 28.42
N VAL A 97 -2.01 -16.40 27.83
CA VAL A 97 -1.19 -16.91 26.74
C VAL A 97 -2.05 -16.96 25.49
N LEU A 98 -1.72 -16.15 24.50
CA LEU A 98 -2.39 -16.05 23.21
C LEU A 98 -1.56 -16.81 22.18
N VAL A 99 -2.16 -17.79 21.55
CA VAL A 99 -1.50 -18.66 20.56
C VAL A 99 -2.10 -18.37 19.19
N ASP A 100 -1.24 -18.05 18.26
CA ASP A 100 -1.58 -17.86 16.87
C ASP A 100 -1.99 -19.19 16.23
N ASP A 101 -3.21 -19.26 15.70
CA ASP A 101 -3.79 -20.43 15.03
C ASP A 101 -4.06 -20.13 13.55
N SER A 102 -3.41 -19.08 13.00
CA SER A 102 -3.51 -18.68 11.61
C SER A 102 -2.81 -19.65 10.66
N HIS A 103 -3.10 -19.51 9.39
CA HIS A 103 -2.56 -20.39 8.35
C HIS A 103 -1.03 -20.30 8.21
N SER A 104 -0.42 -19.15 8.48
CA SER A 104 1.04 -18.95 8.48
C SER A 104 1.75 -19.87 9.49
N MET A 105 1.08 -20.24 10.58
CA MET A 105 1.59 -21.17 11.58
C MET A 105 1.65 -22.63 11.10
N ALA A 106 1.02 -22.97 9.96
CA ALA A 106 1.15 -24.29 9.32
C ALA A 106 2.49 -24.45 8.58
N ILE A 107 3.22 -23.36 8.33
CA ILE A 107 4.51 -23.40 7.65
C ILE A 107 5.51 -24.21 8.48
N ALA A 108 6.22 -25.14 7.82
CA ALA A 108 7.20 -26.00 8.45
C ALA A 108 8.61 -25.39 8.31
N ASP A 109 9.23 -25.07 9.44
CA ASP A 109 10.64 -24.73 9.51
C ASP A 109 11.44 -25.97 9.95
N GLN A 110 12.38 -26.39 9.12
CA GLN A 110 13.19 -27.60 9.37
C GLN A 110 12.37 -28.88 9.64
N GLY A 111 11.22 -29.02 8.97
CA GLY A 111 10.36 -30.21 9.04
C GLY A 111 9.38 -30.24 10.23
N VAL A 112 9.30 -29.18 11.02
CA VAL A 112 8.33 -29.02 12.12
C VAL A 112 7.54 -27.74 11.91
N THR A 113 6.19 -27.81 11.93
CA THR A 113 5.37 -26.61 11.77
C THR A 113 5.53 -25.66 12.95
N ARG A 114 5.39 -24.33 12.70
CA ARG A 114 5.45 -23.30 13.74
C ARG A 114 4.41 -23.58 14.84
N LEU A 115 3.22 -24.01 14.44
CA LEU A 115 2.17 -24.41 15.39
C LEU A 115 2.60 -25.57 16.27
N GLN A 116 3.25 -26.59 15.72
CA GLN A 116 3.79 -27.70 16.50
C GLN A 116 4.88 -27.23 17.47
N GLN A 117 5.70 -26.27 17.06
CA GLN A 117 6.70 -25.66 17.95
C GLN A 117 6.02 -24.88 19.09
N ALA A 118 4.97 -24.10 18.80
CA ALA A 118 4.20 -23.37 19.80
C ALA A 118 3.46 -24.32 20.76
N ALA A 119 2.85 -25.40 20.25
CA ALA A 119 2.21 -26.42 21.08
C ALA A 119 3.20 -27.14 22.01
N ARG A 120 4.38 -27.50 21.50
CA ARG A 120 5.46 -28.06 22.32
C ARG A 120 5.93 -27.07 23.39
N ALA A 121 6.01 -25.79 23.04
CA ALA A 121 6.35 -24.74 23.99
C ALA A 121 5.31 -24.67 25.11
N LEU A 122 4.02 -24.75 24.83
CA LEU A 122 2.96 -24.76 25.86
C LEU A 122 3.04 -25.98 26.80
N GLN A 123 3.48 -27.13 26.32
CA GLN A 123 3.70 -28.32 27.11
C GLN A 123 5.01 -28.26 27.96
N GLY A 124 5.80 -27.20 27.76
CA GLY A 124 7.07 -26.99 28.44
C GLY A 124 6.95 -26.68 29.95
N GLY A 125 8.05 -26.88 30.69
CA GLY A 125 8.13 -26.64 32.12
C GLY A 125 7.83 -25.19 32.53
N TRP A 126 8.09 -24.22 31.67
CA TRP A 126 7.84 -22.81 31.95
C TRP A 126 6.35 -22.48 32.16
N PHE A 127 5.47 -23.06 31.35
CA PHE A 127 4.02 -22.86 31.47
C PHE A 127 3.49 -23.51 32.74
N ALA A 128 3.92 -24.74 33.06
CA ALA A 128 3.59 -25.41 34.28
C ALA A 128 4.09 -24.65 35.52
N SER A 129 5.27 -24.02 35.43
CA SER A 129 5.82 -23.21 36.55
C SER A 129 5.00 -21.92 36.78
N LEU A 130 4.52 -21.28 35.73
CA LEU A 130 3.62 -20.13 35.81
C LEU A 130 2.27 -20.52 36.42
N GLY A 131 1.71 -21.65 36.00
CA GLY A 131 0.44 -22.17 36.53
C GLY A 131 0.46 -22.52 38.03
N ARG A 132 1.62 -22.85 38.57
CA ARG A 132 1.78 -23.05 40.05
C ARG A 132 1.71 -21.73 40.81
N THR A 133 2.10 -20.62 40.18
CA THR A 133 2.21 -19.32 40.86
C THR A 133 1.04 -18.42 40.54
N PHE A 134 0.53 -18.45 39.31
CA PHE A 134 -0.52 -17.55 38.83
C PHE A 134 -1.68 -18.32 38.19
N GLN A 135 -2.81 -17.63 37.98
CA GLN A 135 -3.89 -18.18 37.18
C GLN A 135 -3.51 -18.03 35.69
N THR A 136 -3.29 -19.13 35.00
CA THR A 136 -2.99 -19.10 33.57
C THR A 136 -4.26 -19.27 32.72
N ARG A 137 -4.43 -18.50 31.68
CA ARG A 137 -5.51 -18.63 30.68
C ARG A 137 -4.90 -18.74 29.31
N VAL A 138 -5.35 -19.72 28.52
CA VAL A 138 -4.91 -19.90 27.15
C VAL A 138 -6.00 -19.46 26.20
N TYR A 139 -5.61 -18.75 25.17
CA TYR A 139 -6.46 -18.31 24.08
C TYR A 139 -5.82 -18.74 22.78
N ARG A 140 -6.61 -19.09 21.79
CA ARG A 140 -6.18 -19.11 20.39
C ARG A 140 -6.65 -17.84 19.73
N PHE A 141 -5.94 -17.39 18.73
CA PHE A 141 -6.35 -16.26 17.91
C PHE A 141 -5.99 -16.46 16.45
N ASP A 142 -6.80 -15.84 15.62
CA ASP A 142 -6.67 -15.66 14.21
C ASP A 142 -7.14 -14.22 13.87
N SER A 143 -8.22 -14.04 13.17
CA SER A 143 -8.97 -12.78 13.02
C SER A 143 -9.80 -12.43 14.27
N SER A 144 -9.98 -13.37 15.21
CA SER A 144 -10.78 -13.30 16.43
C SER A 144 -10.10 -13.98 17.60
N LEU A 145 -10.53 -13.67 18.84
CA LEU A 145 -9.98 -14.22 20.06
C LEU A 145 -10.91 -15.29 20.66
N VAL A 146 -10.41 -16.50 20.84
CA VAL A 146 -11.19 -17.60 21.43
C VAL A 146 -10.48 -18.17 22.64
N ARG A 147 -11.15 -18.17 23.80
CA ARG A 147 -10.62 -18.79 25.02
C ARG A 147 -10.65 -20.30 24.93
N LEU A 148 -9.51 -20.94 25.23
CA LEU A 148 -9.39 -22.39 25.26
C LEU A 148 -9.61 -22.96 26.67
N PRO A 149 -10.15 -24.19 26.79
CA PRO A 149 -10.31 -24.87 28.07
C PRO A 149 -8.97 -25.17 28.76
N GLY A 150 -7.89 -25.40 28.02
CA GLY A 150 -6.57 -25.70 28.50
C GLY A 150 -5.50 -25.76 27.41
N PRO A 151 -4.24 -25.96 27.80
CA PRO A 151 -3.11 -25.97 26.86
C PRO A 151 -3.07 -27.19 25.94
N ASP A 152 -3.81 -28.24 26.25
CA ASP A 152 -3.87 -29.49 25.47
C ASP A 152 -4.95 -29.45 24.38
N THR A 153 -5.66 -28.33 24.20
CA THR A 153 -6.68 -28.18 23.18
C THR A 153 -6.03 -28.16 21.80
N ALA A 154 -6.57 -28.95 20.87
CA ALA A 154 -6.04 -29.04 19.51
C ALA A 154 -6.13 -27.69 18.81
N LEU A 155 -4.99 -27.23 18.29
CA LEU A 155 -4.83 -26.08 17.42
C LEU A 155 -4.77 -26.60 15.99
N SER A 156 -5.29 -25.84 15.03
CA SER A 156 -5.51 -26.35 13.65
C SER A 156 -4.71 -25.65 12.58
N ALA A 157 -4.18 -24.44 12.85
CA ALA A 157 -3.57 -23.53 11.87
C ALA A 157 -4.45 -23.32 10.62
N ASN A 158 -5.74 -23.14 10.83
CA ASN A 158 -6.73 -22.93 9.77
C ASN A 158 -7.33 -21.52 9.79
N GLY A 159 -6.86 -20.65 10.70
CA GLY A 159 -7.31 -19.28 10.76
C GLY A 159 -7.00 -18.54 9.45
N PRO A 160 -7.97 -17.82 8.87
CA PRO A 160 -7.82 -17.20 7.54
C PRO A 160 -6.88 -16.00 7.56
N ALA A 161 -6.71 -15.33 8.71
CA ALA A 161 -5.89 -14.12 8.85
C ALA A 161 -5.39 -13.97 10.27
N THR A 162 -4.30 -13.20 10.45
CA THR A 162 -3.75 -12.82 11.76
C THR A 162 -4.03 -11.34 12.03
N HIS A 163 -4.95 -11.03 12.94
CA HIS A 163 -5.31 -9.65 13.31
C HIS A 163 -4.85 -9.31 14.73
N ILE A 164 -3.55 -9.07 14.92
CA ILE A 164 -2.96 -8.81 16.25
C ILE A 164 -3.59 -7.61 16.94
N ASN A 165 -3.85 -6.53 16.24
CA ASN A 165 -4.49 -5.33 16.81
C ASN A 165 -5.88 -5.61 17.33
N THR A 166 -6.72 -6.25 16.53
CA THR A 166 -8.12 -6.60 16.88
C THR A 166 -8.16 -7.49 18.08
N VAL A 167 -7.33 -8.53 18.08
CA VAL A 167 -7.24 -9.54 19.15
C VAL A 167 -6.76 -8.92 20.48
N LEU A 168 -5.76 -8.05 20.45
CA LEU A 168 -5.29 -7.37 21.67
C LEU A 168 -6.33 -6.39 22.21
N ASN A 169 -7.09 -5.72 21.35
CA ASN A 169 -8.17 -4.82 21.78
C ASN A 169 -9.36 -5.60 22.36
N GLU A 170 -9.77 -6.69 21.70
CA GLU A 170 -10.78 -7.63 22.21
C GLU A 170 -10.38 -8.20 23.56
N PHE A 171 -9.13 -8.69 23.68
CA PHE A 171 -8.57 -9.16 24.95
C PHE A 171 -8.61 -8.09 26.05
N ALA A 172 -8.20 -6.86 25.72
CA ALA A 172 -8.24 -5.77 26.67
C ALA A 172 -9.67 -5.45 27.12
N SER A 173 -10.64 -5.54 26.24
CA SER A 173 -12.08 -5.31 26.54
C SER A 173 -12.64 -6.43 27.42
N ASP A 174 -12.41 -7.69 27.06
CA ASP A 174 -12.91 -8.87 27.77
C ASP A 174 -12.32 -9.00 29.18
N THR A 175 -11.11 -8.52 29.37
CA THR A 175 -10.40 -8.57 30.65
C THR A 175 -10.48 -7.27 31.46
N ALA A 176 -11.39 -6.35 31.09
CA ALA A 176 -11.47 -5.04 31.75
C ALA A 176 -11.69 -5.12 33.28
N SER A 177 -12.41 -6.14 33.74
CA SER A 177 -12.77 -6.33 35.17
C SER A 177 -11.84 -7.26 35.94
N VAL A 178 -10.80 -7.81 35.32
CA VAL A 178 -9.91 -8.80 35.98
C VAL A 178 -8.45 -8.31 35.98
N PRO A 179 -7.68 -8.64 37.04
CA PRO A 179 -6.28 -8.24 37.13
C PRO A 179 -5.40 -9.09 36.21
N VAL A 180 -4.99 -8.52 35.10
CA VAL A 180 -4.03 -9.14 34.17
C VAL A 180 -2.63 -8.72 34.54
N GLY A 181 -1.75 -9.69 34.81
CA GLY A 181 -0.35 -9.48 35.19
C GLY A 181 0.57 -9.39 33.98
N ALA A 182 0.29 -10.17 32.93
CA ALA A 182 1.03 -10.14 31.67
C ALA A 182 0.25 -10.86 30.56
N VAL A 183 0.55 -10.53 29.32
CA VAL A 183 0.16 -11.27 28.11
C VAL A 183 1.41 -11.89 27.51
N VAL A 184 1.33 -13.15 27.11
CA VAL A 184 2.35 -13.86 26.32
C VAL A 184 1.75 -14.18 24.95
N LEU A 185 2.27 -13.58 23.93
CA LEU A 185 1.85 -13.77 22.54
C LEU A 185 2.81 -14.75 21.85
N LEU A 186 2.30 -15.89 21.41
CA LEU A 186 3.03 -16.90 20.65
C LEU A 186 2.60 -16.78 19.18
N SER A 187 3.44 -16.21 18.32
CA SER A 187 3.12 -15.95 16.90
C SER A 187 4.41 -15.86 16.09
N ASP A 188 4.30 -15.96 14.77
CA ASP A 188 5.38 -15.61 13.86
C ASP A 188 5.43 -14.10 13.54
N GLY A 189 4.42 -13.35 13.98
CA GLY A 189 4.30 -11.90 13.79
C GLY A 189 3.79 -11.51 12.40
N GLY A 190 3.26 -12.45 11.64
CA GLY A 190 2.54 -12.16 10.39
C GLY A 190 1.22 -11.46 10.71
N ASP A 191 1.18 -10.12 10.67
CA ASP A 191 -0.04 -9.33 10.96
C ASP A 191 -0.67 -8.80 9.68
N ASN A 192 -1.89 -9.23 9.37
CA ASN A 192 -2.67 -8.82 8.22
C ASN A 192 -3.54 -7.58 8.50
N SER A 193 -3.66 -7.16 9.77
CA SER A 193 -4.45 -5.97 10.14
C SER A 193 -3.74 -4.64 9.86
N GLY A 194 -2.50 -4.69 9.38
CA GLY A 194 -1.68 -3.53 9.05
C GLY A 194 -0.75 -3.11 10.20
N ARG A 195 -0.53 -1.80 10.37
CA ARG A 195 0.36 -1.31 11.44
C ARG A 195 -0.32 -1.40 12.80
N LEU A 196 0.48 -1.65 13.85
CA LEU A 196 0.02 -1.59 15.24
C LEU A 196 -0.70 -0.27 15.52
N ASP A 197 -1.97 -0.37 15.94
CA ASP A 197 -2.78 0.80 16.24
C ASP A 197 -2.34 1.46 17.56
N ARG A 198 -2.13 2.77 17.51
CA ARG A 198 -1.77 3.56 18.69
C ARG A 198 -2.83 3.51 19.78
N ALA A 199 -4.11 3.40 19.42
CA ALA A 199 -5.20 3.33 20.39
C ALA A 199 -5.13 2.02 21.21
N THR A 200 -4.91 0.89 20.56
CA THR A 200 -4.74 -0.42 21.22
C THR A 200 -3.53 -0.43 22.16
N LEU A 201 -2.38 0.09 21.67
CA LEU A 201 -1.17 0.21 22.49
C LEU A 201 -1.39 1.10 23.71
N GLU A 202 -2.11 2.21 23.56
CA GLU A 202 -2.40 3.14 24.64
C GLU A 202 -3.28 2.49 25.72
N VAL A 203 -4.30 1.71 25.33
CA VAL A 203 -5.15 0.94 26.28
C VAL A 203 -4.30 -0.04 27.09
N LEU A 204 -3.40 -0.79 26.46
CA LEU A 204 -2.52 -1.73 27.14
C LEU A 204 -1.54 -1.01 28.10
N ARG A 205 -0.99 0.15 27.69
CA ARG A 205 -0.11 0.98 28.51
C ARG A 205 -0.82 1.58 29.72
N GLN A 206 -2.03 2.12 29.54
CA GLN A 206 -2.84 2.68 30.64
C GLN A 206 -3.16 1.63 31.69
N ARG A 207 -3.44 0.42 31.24
CA ARG A 207 -3.66 -0.74 32.13
C ARG A 207 -2.37 -1.38 32.63
N ARG A 208 -1.20 -0.90 32.15
CA ARG A 208 0.14 -1.43 32.46
C ARG A 208 0.29 -2.93 32.18
N ILE A 209 -0.39 -3.43 31.15
CA ILE A 209 -0.32 -4.85 30.75
C ILE A 209 0.88 -5.03 29.82
N PRO A 210 1.98 -5.66 30.27
CA PRO A 210 3.10 -5.97 29.39
C PRO A 210 2.74 -7.12 28.47
N VAL A 211 3.04 -6.97 27.17
CA VAL A 211 2.92 -8.03 26.19
C VAL A 211 4.31 -8.61 25.93
N HIS A 212 4.55 -9.82 26.37
CA HIS A 212 5.75 -10.58 26.03
C HIS A 212 5.47 -11.34 24.74
N THR A 213 6.34 -11.21 23.76
CA THR A 213 6.20 -11.88 22.47
C THR A 213 7.20 -13.03 22.36
N VAL A 214 6.75 -14.17 21.89
CA VAL A 214 7.58 -15.34 21.57
C VAL A 214 7.45 -15.59 20.08
N GLY A 215 8.56 -15.44 19.36
CA GLY A 215 8.56 -15.54 17.92
C GLY A 215 8.86 -16.94 17.41
N PHE A 216 8.01 -17.48 16.56
CA PHE A 216 8.18 -18.76 15.87
C PHE A 216 8.51 -18.53 14.40
N GLY A 217 9.24 -19.44 13.79
CA GLY A 217 9.71 -19.31 12.41
C GLY A 217 11.16 -18.88 12.27
N SER A 218 11.68 -18.91 11.05
CA SER A 218 13.05 -18.48 10.76
C SER A 218 13.10 -16.95 10.62
N ALA A 219 14.06 -16.33 11.31
CA ALA A 219 14.38 -14.92 11.13
C ALA A 219 15.18 -14.67 9.83
N GLN A 220 15.73 -15.71 9.21
CA GLN A 220 16.31 -15.63 7.88
C GLN A 220 15.19 -15.72 6.85
N VAL A 221 15.16 -14.76 5.94
CA VAL A 221 14.20 -14.79 4.82
C VAL A 221 14.50 -16.05 4.00
N PRO A 222 13.54 -16.97 3.88
CA PRO A 222 13.74 -18.17 3.08
C PRO A 222 13.94 -17.80 1.60
N GLN A 223 14.48 -18.75 0.80
CA GLN A 223 14.51 -18.58 -0.64
C GLN A 223 13.08 -18.56 -1.17
N ASP A 224 12.68 -17.45 -1.77
CA ASP A 224 11.28 -17.22 -2.16
C ASP A 224 11.17 -16.24 -3.34
N VAL A 225 10.12 -16.38 -4.13
CA VAL A 225 9.74 -15.44 -5.18
C VAL A 225 8.26 -15.13 -5.01
N GLU A 226 7.88 -13.87 -4.89
CA GLU A 226 6.49 -13.48 -4.69
C GLU A 226 6.04 -12.38 -5.64
N ILE A 227 4.75 -12.35 -5.97
CA ILE A 227 4.14 -11.21 -6.65
C ILE A 227 3.73 -10.19 -5.60
N GLU A 228 4.50 -9.11 -5.45
CA GLU A 228 4.22 -8.04 -4.50
C GLU A 228 2.97 -7.25 -4.89
N GLY A 229 2.75 -7.05 -6.19
CA GLY A 229 1.63 -6.29 -6.68
C GLY A 229 1.33 -6.48 -8.16
N VAL A 230 0.08 -6.22 -8.53
CA VAL A 230 -0.36 -6.11 -9.92
C VAL A 230 -1.20 -4.87 -10.09
N ALA A 231 -0.71 -3.90 -10.85
CA ALA A 231 -1.46 -2.72 -11.25
C ALA A 231 -2.18 -3.00 -12.58
N LEU A 232 -3.50 -2.97 -12.56
CA LEU A 232 -4.35 -3.23 -13.70
C LEU A 232 -5.59 -2.33 -13.63
N THR A 233 -6.11 -1.90 -14.79
CA THR A 233 -7.36 -1.14 -14.84
C THR A 233 -8.53 -1.98 -14.34
N ALA A 234 -9.38 -1.38 -13.49
CA ALA A 234 -10.57 -2.07 -12.98
C ALA A 234 -11.67 -2.26 -14.04
N ARG A 235 -11.64 -1.44 -15.11
CA ARG A 235 -12.59 -1.50 -16.23
C ARG A 235 -11.85 -1.48 -17.55
N ALA A 236 -12.32 -2.23 -18.52
CA ALA A 236 -11.79 -2.24 -19.88
C ALA A 236 -12.91 -2.53 -20.89
N LEU A 237 -12.68 -2.30 -22.15
CA LEU A 237 -13.61 -2.64 -23.22
C LEU A 237 -13.36 -4.06 -23.70
N ALA A 238 -14.42 -4.76 -24.14
CA ALA A 238 -14.26 -6.03 -24.81
C ALA A 238 -13.41 -5.86 -26.07
N HIS A 239 -12.55 -6.85 -26.33
CA HIS A 239 -11.60 -6.86 -27.44
C HIS A 239 -10.57 -5.70 -27.44
N SER A 240 -10.44 -5.01 -26.30
CA SER A 240 -9.40 -4.00 -26.14
C SER A 240 -8.11 -4.59 -25.62
N ARG A 241 -7.01 -3.92 -25.97
CA ARG A 241 -5.68 -4.25 -25.48
C ARG A 241 -5.41 -3.55 -24.17
N VAL A 242 -5.05 -4.31 -23.13
CA VAL A 242 -4.73 -3.79 -21.80
C VAL A 242 -3.31 -4.17 -21.40
N THR A 243 -2.73 -3.36 -20.53
CA THR A 243 -1.41 -3.63 -19.94
C THR A 243 -1.55 -3.76 -18.43
N ALA A 244 -1.01 -4.85 -17.89
CA ALA A 244 -0.86 -5.06 -16.45
C ALA A 244 0.60 -4.88 -16.08
N SER A 245 0.89 -4.06 -15.07
CA SER A 245 2.23 -3.94 -14.48
C SER A 245 2.32 -4.87 -13.29
N VAL A 246 3.22 -5.84 -13.34
CA VAL A 246 3.41 -6.85 -12.30
C VAL A 246 4.72 -6.58 -11.60
N GLU A 247 4.67 -6.48 -10.29
CA GLU A 247 5.81 -6.28 -9.41
C GLU A 247 6.15 -7.59 -8.71
N VAL A 248 7.40 -8.04 -8.89
CA VAL A 248 7.90 -9.31 -8.35
C VAL A 248 9.07 -9.02 -7.43
N MET A 249 9.00 -9.53 -6.21
CA MET A 249 10.09 -9.51 -5.23
C MET A 249 10.68 -10.91 -5.08
N GLN A 250 11.95 -10.99 -4.72
CA GLN A 250 12.63 -12.27 -4.51
C GLN A 250 13.64 -12.21 -3.36
N SER A 251 13.94 -13.37 -2.80
CA SER A 251 15.00 -13.63 -1.84
C SER A 251 15.74 -14.91 -2.20
N GLY A 252 17.06 -14.85 -2.28
CA GLY A 252 17.93 -16.02 -2.54
C GLY A 252 17.98 -16.50 -4.00
N PHE A 253 17.35 -15.79 -4.94
CA PHE A 253 17.31 -16.10 -6.37
C PHE A 253 17.86 -14.98 -7.28
N ALA A 254 18.71 -14.11 -6.75
CA ALA A 254 19.26 -13.00 -7.50
C ALA A 254 19.91 -13.44 -8.82
N GLY A 255 19.60 -12.74 -9.92
CA GLY A 255 20.12 -13.01 -11.26
C GLY A 255 19.56 -14.26 -11.95
N ARG A 256 18.59 -14.96 -11.34
CA ARG A 256 17.88 -16.05 -12.01
C ARG A 256 16.81 -15.52 -12.95
N ARG A 257 16.47 -16.32 -13.96
CA ARG A 257 15.34 -16.04 -14.87
C ARG A 257 14.14 -16.88 -14.48
N THR A 258 12.98 -16.25 -14.55
CA THR A 258 11.66 -16.87 -14.41
C THR A 258 10.72 -16.29 -15.46
N SER A 259 9.48 -16.75 -15.50
CA SER A 259 8.47 -16.21 -16.40
C SER A 259 7.24 -15.79 -15.61
N VAL A 260 6.66 -14.66 -16.01
CA VAL A 260 5.38 -14.17 -15.51
C VAL A 260 4.32 -14.45 -16.57
N THR A 261 3.21 -15.04 -16.16
CA THR A 261 2.08 -15.38 -17.04
C THR A 261 0.81 -14.73 -16.54
N VAL A 262 -0.11 -14.41 -17.45
CA VAL A 262 -1.48 -14.01 -17.13
C VAL A 262 -2.46 -14.94 -17.84
N ARG A 263 -3.47 -15.41 -17.10
CA ARG A 263 -4.52 -16.30 -17.59
C ARG A 263 -5.91 -15.77 -17.26
N ASP A 264 -6.85 -16.05 -18.17
CA ASP A 264 -8.29 -15.93 -17.92
C ASP A 264 -8.86 -17.36 -17.87
N ALA A 265 -9.24 -17.81 -16.71
CA ALA A 265 -9.48 -19.24 -16.43
C ALA A 265 -8.28 -20.09 -16.92
N ASP A 266 -8.49 -21.00 -17.88
CA ASP A 266 -7.44 -21.86 -18.43
C ASP A 266 -6.73 -21.25 -19.65
N LYS A 267 -7.23 -20.15 -20.21
CA LYS A 267 -6.66 -19.51 -21.40
C LYS A 267 -5.46 -18.66 -21.03
N LEU A 268 -4.28 -18.96 -21.57
CA LEU A 268 -3.10 -18.11 -21.48
C LEU A 268 -3.31 -16.87 -22.36
N LEU A 269 -3.21 -15.67 -21.76
CA LEU A 269 -3.34 -14.40 -22.45
C LEU A 269 -1.99 -13.81 -22.83
N ALA A 270 -1.03 -13.83 -21.90
CA ALA A 270 0.34 -13.38 -22.16
C ALA A 270 1.35 -14.09 -21.27
N THR A 271 2.62 -14.09 -21.70
CA THR A 271 3.77 -14.55 -20.92
C THR A 271 4.96 -13.64 -21.18
N ARG A 272 5.79 -13.40 -20.14
CA ARG A 272 7.01 -12.61 -20.26
C ARG A 272 8.11 -13.20 -19.40
N GLU A 273 9.32 -13.26 -19.95
CA GLU A 273 10.51 -13.61 -19.17
C GLU A 273 10.93 -12.42 -18.30
N LEU A 274 11.33 -12.72 -17.06
CA LEU A 274 11.78 -11.78 -16.06
C LEU A 274 13.14 -12.21 -15.52
N LEU A 275 14.09 -11.28 -15.48
CA LEU A 275 15.35 -11.44 -14.77
C LEU A 275 15.18 -10.89 -13.36
N LEU A 276 15.33 -11.74 -12.35
CA LEU A 276 15.17 -11.38 -10.95
C LEU A 276 16.32 -10.47 -10.49
N GLY A 277 15.98 -9.42 -9.74
CA GLY A 277 16.89 -8.42 -9.20
C GLY A 277 17.73 -8.92 -8.01
N ALA A 278 18.34 -8.00 -7.26
CA ALA A 278 19.01 -8.31 -5.99
C ALA A 278 18.00 -8.75 -4.93
N ASP A 279 18.47 -9.40 -3.87
CA ASP A 279 17.63 -9.86 -2.77
C ASP A 279 16.86 -8.68 -2.11
N GLY A 280 15.56 -8.85 -1.98
CA GLY A 280 14.64 -7.83 -1.47
C GLY A 280 14.37 -6.67 -2.42
N ALA A 281 14.85 -6.71 -3.67
CA ALA A 281 14.54 -5.71 -4.67
C ALA A 281 13.33 -6.13 -5.50
N THR A 282 12.39 -5.22 -5.66
CA THR A 282 11.22 -5.38 -6.54
C THR A 282 11.60 -5.13 -7.99
N VAL A 283 11.21 -6.03 -8.87
CA VAL A 283 11.38 -5.88 -10.33
C VAL A 283 10.01 -5.83 -10.99
N GLY A 284 9.73 -4.74 -11.70
CA GLY A 284 8.52 -4.56 -12.47
C GLY A 284 8.61 -5.13 -13.87
N THR A 285 7.53 -5.73 -14.37
CA THR A 285 7.36 -6.13 -15.78
C THR A 285 5.96 -5.85 -16.26
N ASP A 286 5.85 -5.39 -17.50
CA ASP A 286 4.55 -5.14 -18.14
C ASP A 286 4.12 -6.34 -18.97
N LEU A 287 2.90 -6.80 -18.77
CA LEU A 287 2.20 -7.80 -19.57
C LEU A 287 1.09 -7.13 -20.36
N THR A 288 1.15 -7.20 -21.69
CA THR A 288 0.13 -6.65 -22.58
C THR A 288 -0.64 -7.81 -23.22
N PHE A 289 -1.97 -7.74 -23.19
CA PHE A 289 -2.84 -8.78 -23.70
C PHE A 289 -4.19 -8.22 -24.11
N ASP A 290 -4.89 -8.95 -25.00
CA ASP A 290 -6.23 -8.59 -25.43
C ASP A 290 -7.25 -9.26 -24.51
N LEU A 291 -8.23 -8.46 -24.04
CA LEU A 291 -9.34 -8.98 -23.25
C LEU A 291 -10.39 -9.61 -24.17
N PRO A 292 -10.91 -10.78 -23.84
CA PRO A 292 -11.94 -11.42 -24.66
C PRO A 292 -13.31 -10.76 -24.47
N ASP A 293 -14.35 -11.54 -24.31
CA ASP A 293 -15.73 -11.12 -24.22
C ASP A 293 -16.06 -10.28 -22.98
N ALA A 294 -17.17 -9.57 -23.04
CA ALA A 294 -17.71 -8.78 -21.95
C ALA A 294 -18.07 -9.58 -20.69
N GLY A 295 -18.06 -8.90 -19.57
CA GLY A 295 -18.38 -9.42 -18.23
C GLY A 295 -17.23 -9.30 -17.24
N PRO A 296 -17.45 -9.60 -15.96
CA PRO A 296 -16.39 -9.66 -14.97
C PRO A 296 -15.40 -10.78 -15.31
N ARG A 297 -14.12 -10.46 -15.40
CA ARG A 297 -13.03 -11.40 -15.72
C ARG A 297 -12.05 -11.47 -14.56
N LEU A 298 -11.78 -12.70 -14.12
CA LEU A 298 -10.82 -12.98 -13.07
C LEU A 298 -9.50 -13.39 -13.70
N LEU A 299 -8.57 -12.46 -13.73
CA LEU A 299 -7.25 -12.66 -14.31
C LEU A 299 -6.28 -13.17 -13.26
N ARG A 300 -5.66 -14.31 -13.55
CA ARG A 300 -4.67 -14.95 -12.70
C ARG A 300 -3.28 -14.64 -13.21
N PHE A 301 -2.50 -13.93 -12.40
CA PHE A 301 -1.08 -13.64 -12.63
C PHE A 301 -0.25 -14.66 -11.87
N GLN A 302 0.73 -15.25 -12.51
CA GLN A 302 1.55 -16.28 -11.91
C GLN A 302 3.02 -16.13 -12.32
N VAL A 303 3.92 -16.20 -11.34
CA VAL A 303 5.35 -16.38 -11.55
C VAL A 303 5.66 -17.87 -11.54
N ALA A 304 6.46 -18.33 -12.51
CA ALA A 304 6.87 -19.73 -12.54
C ALA A 304 7.74 -20.07 -11.32
N PRO A 305 7.39 -21.11 -10.53
CA PRO A 305 8.13 -21.45 -9.33
C PRO A 305 9.55 -21.92 -9.64
N LEU A 306 10.50 -21.57 -8.78
CA LEU A 306 11.88 -21.94 -8.90
C LEU A 306 12.23 -23.12 -7.96
N PRO A 307 13.14 -24.04 -8.36
CA PRO A 307 13.56 -25.12 -7.50
C PRO A 307 14.21 -24.63 -6.21
N GLY A 308 13.70 -25.10 -5.07
CA GLY A 308 14.17 -24.71 -3.73
C GLY A 308 13.40 -23.56 -3.09
N GLU A 309 12.33 -23.11 -3.71
CA GLU A 309 11.43 -22.10 -3.20
C GLU A 309 10.64 -22.61 -1.98
N ALA A 310 10.54 -21.78 -0.97
CA ALA A 310 9.91 -22.14 0.30
C ALA A 310 8.39 -22.10 0.23
N ASN A 311 7.83 -21.18 -0.58
CA ASN A 311 6.40 -20.99 -0.72
C ASN A 311 6.02 -20.67 -2.17
N ALA A 312 5.30 -21.57 -2.82
CA ALA A 312 4.81 -21.36 -4.20
C ALA A 312 3.39 -20.76 -4.27
N ARG A 313 2.76 -20.47 -3.12
CA ARG A 313 1.39 -19.92 -3.10
C ARG A 313 1.36 -18.42 -3.35
N ASN A 314 2.39 -17.69 -2.90
CA ASN A 314 2.56 -16.25 -3.14
C ASN A 314 3.08 -15.92 -4.56
N ASN A 315 3.35 -16.94 -5.37
CA ASN A 315 3.66 -16.79 -6.79
C ASN A 315 2.43 -16.48 -7.63
N GLU A 316 1.25 -16.49 -7.05
CA GLU A 316 -0.01 -16.27 -7.74
C GLU A 316 -0.78 -15.12 -7.12
N LEU A 317 -1.26 -14.21 -7.97
CA LEU A 317 -2.13 -13.11 -7.58
C LEU A 317 -3.27 -12.97 -8.59
N THR A 318 -4.48 -12.85 -8.08
CA THR A 318 -5.68 -12.70 -8.91
C THR A 318 -6.12 -11.24 -8.95
N ARG A 319 -6.59 -10.77 -10.10
CA ARG A 319 -7.20 -9.44 -10.27
C ARG A 319 -8.49 -9.55 -11.05
N LEU A 320 -9.50 -8.83 -10.61
CA LEU A 320 -10.77 -8.72 -11.29
C LEU A 320 -10.79 -7.51 -12.22
N VAL A 321 -11.23 -7.70 -13.46
CA VAL A 321 -11.48 -6.66 -14.44
C VAL A 321 -12.91 -6.75 -14.93
N ASN A 322 -13.64 -5.66 -14.88
CA ASN A 322 -14.98 -5.55 -15.45
C ASN A 322 -14.86 -5.16 -16.93
N VAL A 323 -15.09 -6.12 -17.81
CA VAL A 323 -15.06 -5.90 -19.27
C VAL A 323 -16.43 -5.46 -19.74
N GLU A 324 -16.51 -4.22 -20.24
CA GLU A 324 -17.76 -3.60 -20.65
C GLU A 324 -18.23 -4.10 -22.01
N ALA A 325 -19.54 -4.32 -22.13
CA ALA A 325 -20.17 -4.79 -23.35
C ALA A 325 -20.54 -3.65 -24.29
N GLY A 326 -20.45 -3.93 -25.57
CA GLY A 326 -20.91 -3.04 -26.66
C GLY A 326 -19.88 -1.96 -27.04
N PRO A 327 -19.97 -1.49 -28.29
CA PRO A 327 -19.06 -0.48 -28.81
C PRO A 327 -19.33 0.89 -28.17
N ARG A 328 -18.26 1.56 -27.78
CA ARG A 328 -18.27 2.98 -27.40
C ARG A 328 -18.45 3.84 -28.64
N ARG A 329 -19.27 4.87 -28.54
CA ARG A 329 -19.63 5.70 -29.68
C ARG A 329 -18.80 6.98 -29.74
N ILE A 330 -18.17 7.23 -30.90
CA ILE A 330 -17.39 8.44 -31.14
C ILE A 330 -18.07 9.23 -32.22
N LEU A 331 -18.28 10.53 -32.00
CA LEU A 331 -18.69 11.47 -33.03
C LEU A 331 -17.46 12.12 -33.68
N TYR A 332 -17.28 11.94 -34.96
CA TYR A 332 -16.22 12.59 -35.74
C TYR A 332 -16.81 13.68 -36.65
N VAL A 333 -16.45 14.93 -36.37
CA VAL A 333 -16.85 16.08 -37.18
C VAL A 333 -15.67 16.53 -38.04
N GLU A 334 -15.82 16.47 -39.35
CA GLU A 334 -14.78 16.81 -40.34
C GLU A 334 -15.25 17.93 -41.25
N GLY A 335 -14.44 18.99 -41.43
CA GLY A 335 -14.77 20.15 -42.21
C GLY A 335 -14.47 20.03 -43.69
N GLU A 336 -13.57 19.14 -44.09
CA GLU A 336 -13.17 18.95 -45.48
C GLU A 336 -12.91 17.47 -45.80
N PRO A 337 -13.20 17.02 -47.05
CA PRO A 337 -12.86 15.67 -47.49
C PRO A 337 -11.33 15.50 -47.54
N ARG A 338 -10.76 14.69 -46.65
CA ARG A 338 -9.32 14.41 -46.64
C ARG A 338 -9.02 12.94 -46.39
N TRP A 339 -7.82 12.52 -46.77
CA TRP A 339 -7.39 11.14 -46.62
C TRP A 339 -7.36 10.68 -45.17
N GLU A 340 -6.98 11.55 -44.21
CA GLU A 340 -6.95 11.25 -42.79
C GLU A 340 -8.31 10.72 -42.32
N TYR A 341 -9.41 11.40 -42.64
CA TYR A 341 -10.77 10.94 -42.34
C TYR A 341 -11.03 9.50 -42.84
N LYS A 342 -10.66 9.21 -44.11
CA LYS A 342 -10.85 7.87 -44.66
C LYS A 342 -10.07 6.81 -43.97
N PHE A 343 -8.81 7.08 -43.60
CA PHE A 343 -7.94 6.09 -42.99
C PHE A 343 -8.22 5.88 -41.50
N ILE A 344 -8.67 6.90 -40.76
CA ILE A 344 -9.16 6.75 -39.38
C ILE A 344 -10.40 5.84 -39.37
N ARG A 345 -11.33 6.08 -40.27
CA ARG A 345 -12.53 5.24 -40.41
C ARG A 345 -12.18 3.77 -40.74
N ARG A 346 -11.23 3.58 -41.66
CA ARG A 346 -10.78 2.23 -41.99
C ARG A 346 -10.13 1.52 -40.79
N ALA A 347 -9.39 2.24 -39.99
CA ALA A 347 -8.82 1.66 -38.76
C ALA A 347 -9.92 1.27 -37.75
N GLU A 348 -10.98 2.09 -37.61
CA GLU A 348 -12.11 1.80 -36.73
C GLU A 348 -12.94 0.61 -37.19
N GLU A 349 -13.10 0.39 -38.51
CA GLU A 349 -13.89 -0.73 -39.06
C GLU A 349 -13.41 -2.11 -38.56
N ASP A 350 -12.13 -2.24 -38.24
CA ASP A 350 -11.54 -3.47 -37.69
C ASP A 350 -11.62 -3.54 -36.14
N ASP A 351 -12.23 -2.54 -35.49
CA ASP A 351 -12.29 -2.41 -34.02
C ASP A 351 -13.71 -2.60 -33.46
N ALA A 352 -13.99 -3.77 -32.92
CA ALA A 352 -15.31 -4.10 -32.36
C ALA A 352 -15.66 -3.29 -31.08
N ALA A 353 -14.68 -2.66 -30.42
CA ALA A 353 -14.88 -1.92 -29.18
C ALA A 353 -15.37 -0.49 -29.40
N VAL A 354 -15.25 0.04 -30.61
CA VAL A 354 -15.57 1.43 -30.92
C VAL A 354 -16.51 1.47 -32.13
N GLN A 355 -17.45 2.39 -32.11
CA GLN A 355 -18.33 2.71 -33.25
C GLN A 355 -18.22 4.21 -33.60
N MET A 356 -17.74 4.53 -34.75
CA MET A 356 -17.60 5.91 -35.22
C MET A 356 -18.82 6.36 -36.00
N VAL A 357 -19.44 7.43 -35.51
CA VAL A 357 -20.46 8.20 -36.24
C VAL A 357 -19.79 9.44 -36.75
N SER A 358 -19.88 9.69 -38.09
CA SER A 358 -19.17 10.81 -38.66
C SER A 358 -20.10 11.79 -39.38
N MET A 359 -19.74 13.06 -39.27
CA MET A 359 -20.30 14.20 -39.98
C MET A 359 -19.21 14.84 -40.84
N LEU A 360 -19.26 14.65 -42.13
CA LEU A 360 -18.34 15.25 -43.07
C LEU A 360 -19.05 16.40 -43.79
N ARG A 361 -18.52 17.60 -43.68
CA ARG A 361 -18.96 18.78 -44.43
C ARG A 361 -18.42 18.67 -45.86
N THR A 362 -19.31 18.48 -46.82
CA THR A 362 -18.93 18.38 -48.24
C THR A 362 -19.03 19.73 -48.95
N THR A 363 -19.96 20.59 -48.54
CA THR A 363 -20.11 21.98 -48.94
C THR A 363 -20.64 22.79 -47.77
N GLU A 364 -20.73 24.13 -47.89
CA GLU A 364 -21.21 24.97 -46.78
C GLU A 364 -22.55 24.51 -46.17
N ASN A 365 -23.45 24.01 -47.02
CA ASN A 365 -24.81 23.63 -46.61
C ASN A 365 -25.10 22.13 -46.72
N LYS A 366 -24.10 21.27 -46.98
CA LYS A 366 -24.32 19.83 -47.11
C LYS A 366 -23.39 19.02 -46.25
N ILE A 367 -24.01 18.22 -45.41
CA ILE A 367 -23.32 17.31 -44.49
C ILE A 367 -23.59 15.87 -44.97
N TYR A 368 -22.53 15.09 -45.09
CA TYR A 368 -22.60 13.65 -45.29
C TYR A 368 -22.44 12.97 -43.93
N ARG A 369 -23.38 12.08 -43.58
CA ARG A 369 -23.40 11.34 -42.31
C ARG A 369 -23.16 9.86 -42.58
N GLN A 370 -22.39 9.22 -41.70
CA GLN A 370 -22.09 7.79 -41.79
C GLN A 370 -22.01 7.18 -40.41
N GLY A 371 -22.40 5.90 -40.26
CA GLY A 371 -22.39 5.18 -38.99
C GLY A 371 -23.54 5.52 -38.03
N VAL A 372 -24.56 6.28 -38.51
CA VAL A 372 -25.76 6.62 -37.73
C VAL A 372 -26.64 5.40 -37.46
N LYS A 373 -27.23 5.34 -36.27
CA LYS A 373 -28.18 4.27 -35.91
C LYS A 373 -29.58 4.51 -36.47
N ASP A 374 -30.00 5.80 -36.53
CA ASP A 374 -31.29 6.22 -36.99
C ASP A 374 -31.08 7.24 -38.15
N PRO A 375 -31.86 7.21 -39.22
CA PRO A 375 -31.80 8.21 -40.25
C PRO A 375 -32.00 9.65 -39.79
N LEU A 376 -32.67 9.86 -38.68
CA LEU A 376 -32.88 11.17 -38.07
C LEU A 376 -31.70 11.63 -37.19
N GLU A 377 -30.80 10.72 -36.78
CA GLU A 377 -29.64 11.06 -35.99
C GLU A 377 -28.75 12.05 -36.72
N LEU A 378 -28.43 13.18 -36.09
CA LEU A 378 -27.64 14.29 -36.66
C LEU A 378 -28.21 14.88 -37.98
N ALA A 379 -29.51 14.70 -38.27
CA ALA A 379 -30.14 15.21 -39.48
C ALA A 379 -30.15 16.75 -39.54
N GLN A 380 -30.19 17.40 -38.38
CA GLN A 380 -30.17 18.85 -38.24
C GLN A 380 -28.75 19.44 -38.11
N GLY A 381 -27.73 18.61 -38.25
CA GLY A 381 -26.33 19.03 -38.09
C GLY A 381 -25.76 18.62 -36.72
N PHE A 382 -24.80 19.42 -36.24
CA PHE A 382 -24.17 19.15 -34.95
C PHE A 382 -25.19 19.32 -33.78
N PRO A 383 -25.18 18.44 -32.79
CA PRO A 383 -26.14 18.45 -31.66
C PRO A 383 -26.30 19.82 -31.00
N THR A 384 -27.54 20.15 -30.66
CA THR A 384 -27.88 21.38 -29.92
C THR A 384 -28.37 21.09 -28.50
N LYS A 385 -28.69 19.83 -28.23
CA LYS A 385 -29.18 19.39 -26.91
C LYS A 385 -28.18 18.44 -26.23
N PRO A 386 -28.07 18.49 -24.88
CA PRO A 386 -27.23 17.60 -24.15
C PRO A 386 -27.51 16.11 -24.44
N GLU A 387 -28.78 15.72 -24.50
CA GLU A 387 -29.20 14.32 -24.69
C GLU A 387 -28.66 13.74 -26.01
N GLU A 388 -28.52 14.58 -27.05
CA GLU A 388 -28.01 14.17 -28.37
C GLU A 388 -26.49 14.00 -28.35
N LEU A 389 -25.72 14.95 -27.77
CA LEU A 389 -24.26 14.90 -27.72
C LEU A 389 -23.75 13.92 -26.66
N PHE A 390 -24.40 13.86 -25.50
CA PHE A 390 -23.99 13.04 -24.38
C PHE A 390 -24.24 11.54 -24.59
N GLY A 391 -24.94 11.17 -25.67
CA GLY A 391 -25.05 9.81 -26.16
C GLY A 391 -23.76 9.27 -26.81
N PHE A 392 -22.76 10.13 -27.02
CA PHE A 392 -21.42 9.75 -27.46
C PHE A 392 -20.46 9.67 -26.27
N ASP A 393 -19.38 8.90 -26.43
CA ASP A 393 -18.31 8.73 -25.44
C ASP A 393 -17.07 9.55 -25.80
N GLY A 394 -16.86 9.80 -27.11
CA GLY A 394 -15.77 10.59 -27.62
C GLY A 394 -16.23 11.56 -28.72
N LEU A 395 -15.50 12.66 -28.90
CA LEU A 395 -15.69 13.66 -29.95
C LEU A 395 -14.35 13.94 -30.64
N ILE A 396 -14.30 13.81 -31.94
CA ILE A 396 -13.13 14.19 -32.76
C ILE A 396 -13.52 15.40 -33.61
N VAL A 397 -12.73 16.45 -33.51
CA VAL A 397 -12.85 17.66 -34.31
C VAL A 397 -11.70 17.71 -35.31
N GLY A 398 -12.01 17.52 -36.57
CA GLY A 398 -11.04 17.52 -37.65
C GLY A 398 -10.70 18.94 -38.14
N SER A 399 -10.50 19.11 -39.45
CA SER A 399 -10.22 20.41 -40.04
C SER A 399 -11.50 21.26 -40.16
N VAL A 400 -11.93 21.80 -39.02
CA VAL A 400 -13.17 22.60 -38.88
C VAL A 400 -12.85 23.88 -38.13
N ASP A 401 -13.34 25.00 -38.63
CA ASP A 401 -13.22 26.30 -37.95
C ASP A 401 -14.19 26.40 -36.75
N ALA A 402 -13.79 27.17 -35.72
CA ALA A 402 -14.59 27.36 -34.53
C ALA A 402 -15.96 28.03 -34.81
N GLY A 403 -16.04 28.86 -35.88
CA GLY A 403 -17.25 29.55 -36.25
C GLY A 403 -18.33 28.64 -36.86
N TYR A 404 -17.97 27.40 -37.23
CA TYR A 404 -18.95 26.39 -37.63
C TYR A 404 -19.90 26.02 -36.47
N PHE A 405 -19.43 26.13 -35.26
CA PHE A 405 -20.22 25.84 -34.06
C PHE A 405 -20.72 27.13 -33.44
N SER A 406 -22.01 27.20 -33.20
CA SER A 406 -22.59 28.30 -32.40
C SER A 406 -21.99 28.36 -31.00
N ALA A 407 -22.09 29.51 -30.34
CA ALA A 407 -21.62 29.65 -28.95
C ALA A 407 -22.30 28.66 -28.01
N ALA A 408 -23.57 28.31 -28.20
CA ALA A 408 -24.30 27.31 -27.46
C ALA A 408 -23.73 25.89 -27.70
N GLN A 409 -23.37 25.54 -28.93
CA GLN A 409 -22.76 24.25 -29.26
C GLN A 409 -21.34 24.12 -28.68
N GLN A 410 -20.55 25.21 -28.74
CA GLN A 410 -19.24 25.24 -28.08
C GLN A 410 -19.39 25.05 -26.54
N GLY A 411 -20.38 25.70 -25.92
CA GLY A 411 -20.74 25.49 -24.53
C GLY A 411 -21.10 24.03 -24.23
N LEU A 412 -21.89 23.41 -25.12
CA LEU A 412 -22.29 22.01 -25.03
C LEU A 412 -21.08 21.04 -25.13
N MET A 413 -20.14 21.32 -26.05
CA MET A 413 -18.88 20.56 -26.17
C MET A 413 -18.03 20.66 -24.87
N ARG A 414 -17.98 21.85 -24.26
CA ARG A 414 -17.30 22.03 -22.96
C ARG A 414 -17.96 21.21 -21.84
N GLU A 415 -19.30 21.21 -21.78
CA GLU A 415 -20.06 20.39 -20.82
C GLU A 415 -19.90 18.88 -21.10
N PHE A 416 -19.78 18.50 -22.38
CA PHE A 416 -19.49 17.13 -22.77
C PHE A 416 -18.16 16.62 -22.15
N VAL A 417 -17.10 17.41 -22.16
CA VAL A 417 -15.85 17.04 -21.53
C VAL A 417 -15.96 17.14 -19.99
N ASN A 418 -16.40 18.29 -19.49
CA ASN A 418 -16.33 18.60 -18.06
C ASN A 418 -17.32 17.79 -17.21
N ARG A 419 -18.58 17.65 -17.68
CA ARG A 419 -19.70 17.05 -16.93
C ARG A 419 -19.98 15.61 -17.34
N ARG A 420 -20.09 15.34 -18.66
CA ARG A 420 -20.31 13.99 -19.20
C ARG A 420 -19.08 13.12 -18.98
N GLY A 421 -17.89 13.69 -19.01
CA GLY A 421 -16.62 12.96 -18.92
C GLY A 421 -16.18 12.37 -20.26
N GLY A 422 -16.67 12.91 -21.37
CA GLY A 422 -16.29 12.49 -22.72
C GLY A 422 -14.87 12.91 -23.10
N GLY A 423 -14.27 12.19 -24.04
CA GLY A 423 -12.98 12.55 -24.61
C GLY A 423 -13.14 13.49 -25.81
N LEU A 424 -12.25 14.47 -25.96
CA LEU A 424 -12.22 15.43 -27.07
C LEU A 424 -10.85 15.45 -27.73
N LEU A 425 -10.80 15.13 -29.02
CA LEU A 425 -9.58 15.15 -29.82
C LEU A 425 -9.68 16.20 -30.91
N PHE A 426 -8.71 17.11 -30.97
CA PHE A 426 -8.53 18.03 -32.09
C PHE A 426 -7.44 17.52 -33.04
N LEU A 427 -7.74 17.46 -34.33
CA LEU A 427 -6.78 17.09 -35.36
C LEU A 427 -6.28 18.34 -36.12
N GLY A 428 -4.99 18.41 -36.34
CA GLY A 428 -4.39 19.43 -37.18
C GLY A 428 -4.94 19.40 -38.61
N GLY A 429 -5.02 20.57 -39.23
CA GLY A 429 -5.53 20.75 -40.60
C GLY A 429 -5.57 22.21 -41.00
N ARG A 430 -6.00 22.49 -42.25
CA ARG A 430 -5.99 23.83 -42.78
C ARG A 430 -6.95 24.79 -42.07
N GLN A 431 -8.04 24.26 -41.54
CA GLN A 431 -9.07 25.03 -40.84
C GLN A 431 -9.19 24.56 -39.39
N ALA A 432 -8.10 24.03 -38.80
CA ALA A 432 -8.04 23.58 -37.45
C ALA A 432 -7.22 24.53 -36.57
N LEU A 433 -7.20 24.30 -35.29
CA LEU A 433 -6.40 24.99 -34.27
C LEU A 433 -6.37 26.54 -34.47
N SER A 434 -5.21 27.17 -34.58
CA SER A 434 -5.09 28.62 -34.76
C SER A 434 -5.70 29.12 -36.09
N ASP A 435 -5.53 28.37 -37.18
CA ASP A 435 -6.10 28.76 -38.50
C ASP A 435 -7.63 28.60 -38.53
N GLY A 436 -8.17 27.73 -37.65
CA GLY A 436 -9.60 27.59 -37.37
C GLY A 436 -10.12 28.54 -36.28
N VAL A 437 -9.33 29.51 -35.84
CA VAL A 437 -9.68 30.52 -34.81
C VAL A 437 -10.12 29.90 -33.47
N TRP A 438 -9.61 28.71 -33.12
CA TRP A 438 -9.92 28.04 -31.86
C TRP A 438 -9.30 28.73 -30.65
N SER A 439 -8.23 29.53 -30.84
CA SER A 439 -7.62 30.34 -29.77
C SER A 439 -8.58 31.39 -29.17
N GLY A 440 -9.57 31.86 -29.95
CA GLY A 440 -10.61 32.76 -29.46
C GLY A 440 -11.93 32.09 -29.06
N SER A 441 -12.03 30.78 -29.13
CA SER A 441 -13.23 30.01 -28.83
C SER A 441 -13.43 29.78 -27.32
N GLN A 442 -14.66 29.42 -26.91
CA GLN A 442 -14.96 28.99 -25.54
C GLN A 442 -14.25 27.67 -25.14
N LEU A 443 -13.68 26.96 -26.12
CA LEU A 443 -12.96 25.69 -25.91
C LEU A 443 -11.45 25.87 -25.74
N ASN A 444 -10.94 27.11 -25.85
CA ASN A 444 -9.51 27.38 -25.69
C ASN A 444 -8.95 26.84 -24.37
N ASP A 445 -9.73 26.89 -23.26
CA ASP A 445 -9.32 26.39 -21.97
C ASP A 445 -9.19 24.87 -21.93
N LEU A 446 -9.93 24.14 -22.79
CA LEU A 446 -9.92 22.69 -22.90
C LEU A 446 -8.74 22.14 -23.69
N LEU A 447 -8.12 22.99 -24.53
CA LEU A 447 -6.98 22.55 -25.33
C LEU A 447 -5.76 22.31 -24.44
N PRO A 448 -5.04 21.19 -24.57
CA PRO A 448 -3.84 20.89 -23.79
C PRO A 448 -2.62 21.72 -24.21
N VAL A 449 -2.82 22.67 -25.11
CA VAL A 449 -1.81 23.56 -25.69
C VAL A 449 -2.28 25.01 -25.66
N THR A 450 -1.34 25.94 -25.61
CA THR A 450 -1.58 27.36 -25.81
C THR A 450 -1.33 27.66 -27.28
N LEU A 451 -2.41 27.84 -28.04
CA LEU A 451 -2.33 28.06 -29.48
C LEU A 451 -1.68 29.42 -29.84
N PRO A 452 -0.89 29.51 -30.92
CA PRO A 452 -0.47 30.78 -31.49
C PRO A 452 -1.66 31.68 -31.80
N MET A 453 -1.52 32.98 -31.57
CA MET A 453 -2.55 33.96 -31.92
C MET A 453 -2.56 34.33 -33.42
N SER A 454 -1.50 33.95 -34.13
CA SER A 454 -1.36 34.17 -35.58
C SER A 454 -2.03 33.04 -36.36
N THR A 455 -2.50 33.35 -37.56
CA THR A 455 -2.89 32.40 -38.62
C THR A 455 -1.70 32.03 -39.50
N GLY A 456 -1.87 31.05 -40.40
CA GLY A 456 -0.78 30.53 -41.22
C GLY A 456 0.10 29.53 -40.47
N THR A 457 -0.46 28.84 -39.50
CA THR A 457 0.21 27.83 -38.68
C THR A 457 0.23 26.45 -39.29
N PHE A 458 -0.53 26.23 -40.38
CA PHE A 458 -0.52 25.00 -41.16
C PHE A 458 0.64 25.00 -42.17
N HIS A 459 1.53 23.99 -42.05
CA HIS A 459 2.72 23.86 -42.89
C HIS A 459 2.67 22.58 -43.71
N ARG A 460 3.27 22.63 -44.91
CA ARG A 460 3.47 21.48 -45.79
C ARG A 460 4.97 21.24 -45.97
N GLU A 461 5.56 20.74 -44.88
CA GLU A 461 6.98 20.48 -44.78
C GLU A 461 7.20 19.10 -44.15
N PRO A 462 8.34 18.46 -44.43
CA PRO A 462 8.66 17.20 -43.84
C PRO A 462 8.92 17.37 -42.32
N ALA A 463 8.23 16.57 -41.50
CA ALA A 463 8.40 16.53 -40.06
C ALA A 463 8.69 15.09 -39.57
N LYS A 464 9.83 14.89 -38.94
CA LYS A 464 10.22 13.58 -38.37
C LYS A 464 9.65 13.42 -36.98
N VAL A 465 8.98 12.31 -36.75
CA VAL A 465 8.31 12.03 -35.47
C VAL A 465 9.21 11.29 -34.50
N SER A 466 9.09 11.58 -33.21
CA SER A 466 9.72 10.85 -32.14
C SER A 466 8.87 10.90 -30.86
N LEU A 467 9.06 9.93 -29.96
CA LEU A 467 8.40 9.94 -28.65
C LEU A 467 9.19 10.77 -27.64
N THR A 468 8.45 11.32 -26.68
CA THR A 468 9.02 11.86 -25.44
C THR A 468 9.20 10.74 -24.42
N ILE A 469 9.76 11.05 -23.23
CA ILE A 469 9.84 10.09 -22.13
C ILE A 469 8.44 9.65 -21.71
N ALA A 470 7.51 10.59 -21.53
CA ALA A 470 6.11 10.31 -21.20
C ALA A 470 5.43 9.46 -22.29
N GLY A 471 5.73 9.71 -23.57
CA GLY A 471 5.22 8.90 -24.66
C GLY A 471 5.79 7.49 -24.72
N ALA A 472 7.03 7.29 -24.30
CA ALA A 472 7.63 5.96 -24.28
C ALA A 472 6.94 5.02 -23.27
N ASP A 473 6.34 5.60 -22.23
CA ASP A 473 5.65 4.87 -21.15
C ASP A 473 4.11 4.83 -21.34
N SER A 474 3.59 5.59 -22.30
CA SER A 474 2.14 5.70 -22.56
C SER A 474 1.60 4.53 -23.40
N SER A 475 0.43 4.01 -23.01
CA SER A 475 -0.30 3.01 -23.82
C SER A 475 -0.76 3.56 -25.19
N ILE A 476 -1.05 4.86 -25.28
CA ILE A 476 -1.51 5.51 -26.53
C ILE A 476 -0.48 5.38 -27.66
N THR A 477 0.79 5.41 -27.32
CA THR A 477 1.90 5.39 -28.28
C THR A 477 2.62 4.03 -28.33
N ARG A 478 2.04 3.00 -27.71
CA ARG A 478 2.60 1.65 -27.67
C ARG A 478 2.18 0.87 -28.92
N LEU A 479 3.01 0.88 -29.95
CA LEU A 479 2.78 0.14 -31.20
C LEU A 479 3.22 -1.32 -31.11
N VAL A 480 4.24 -1.60 -30.28
CA VAL A 480 4.73 -2.94 -29.94
C VAL A 480 5.05 -3.02 -28.45
N ASP A 481 5.01 -4.22 -27.86
CA ASP A 481 5.08 -4.42 -26.41
C ASP A 481 6.45 -4.14 -25.82
N ASP A 482 7.53 -4.41 -26.56
CA ASP A 482 8.88 -4.11 -26.11
C ASP A 482 9.18 -2.61 -26.22
N ARG A 483 9.54 -1.98 -25.08
CA ARG A 483 9.79 -0.54 -25.00
C ARG A 483 10.89 -0.08 -25.96
N ALA A 484 11.99 -0.82 -26.07
CA ALA A 484 13.10 -0.43 -26.93
C ALA A 484 12.75 -0.59 -28.41
N ALA A 485 12.05 -1.68 -28.76
CA ALA A 485 11.52 -1.89 -30.09
C ALA A 485 10.47 -0.82 -30.46
N ASN A 486 9.61 -0.44 -29.51
CA ASN A 486 8.62 0.64 -29.71
C ASN A 486 9.30 1.97 -30.04
N LEU A 487 10.30 2.38 -29.26
CA LEU A 487 11.08 3.60 -29.53
C LEU A 487 11.75 3.54 -30.89
N ALA A 488 12.36 2.39 -31.23
CA ALA A 488 13.00 2.19 -32.53
C ALA A 488 12.00 2.25 -33.70
N LEU A 489 10.80 1.71 -33.52
CA LEU A 489 9.73 1.75 -34.51
C LEU A 489 9.26 3.19 -34.77
N TRP A 490 9.02 3.97 -33.72
CA TRP A 490 8.63 5.38 -33.85
C TRP A 490 9.66 6.22 -34.61
N THR A 491 10.96 5.95 -34.44
CA THR A 491 12.01 6.65 -35.20
C THR A 491 12.07 6.25 -36.65
N LYS A 492 11.51 5.09 -37.02
CA LYS A 492 11.46 4.55 -38.39
C LYS A 492 10.14 4.90 -39.13
N LEU A 493 9.15 5.48 -38.44
CA LEU A 493 7.91 5.87 -39.08
C LEU A 493 8.15 6.80 -40.25
N PRO A 494 7.36 6.69 -41.35
CA PRO A 494 7.45 7.60 -42.47
C PRO A 494 7.25 9.05 -42.03
N THR A 495 8.04 9.95 -42.58
CA THR A 495 7.98 11.38 -42.29
C THR A 495 6.59 11.97 -42.62
N LEU A 496 6.04 12.73 -41.69
CA LEU A 496 4.85 13.52 -41.95
C LEU A 496 5.18 14.63 -42.98
N MET A 497 4.27 14.93 -43.85
CA MET A 497 4.45 15.95 -44.94
C MET A 497 3.55 17.17 -44.76
N ASP A 498 2.79 17.16 -43.67
CA ASP A 498 1.99 18.30 -43.24
C ASP A 498 1.81 18.24 -41.70
N PHE A 499 1.76 19.40 -41.12
CA PHE A 499 1.51 19.59 -39.71
C PHE A 499 0.97 21.00 -39.44
N GLN A 500 0.44 21.20 -38.25
CA GLN A 500 0.04 22.54 -37.80
C GLN A 500 0.82 22.85 -36.49
N ASP A 501 1.33 24.10 -36.40
CA ASP A 501 2.00 24.53 -35.12
C ASP A 501 0.95 24.62 -34.02
N PRO A 502 1.01 23.73 -33.00
CA PRO A 502 0.06 23.74 -31.89
C PRO A 502 0.45 24.74 -30.79
N GLY A 503 1.59 25.44 -30.95
CA GLY A 503 2.13 26.35 -29.92
C GLY A 503 2.84 25.62 -28.79
N THR A 504 2.56 26.02 -27.56
CA THR A 504 3.24 25.49 -26.35
C THR A 504 2.34 24.61 -25.51
N VAL A 505 2.91 23.57 -24.91
CA VAL A 505 2.20 22.66 -24.01
C VAL A 505 1.83 23.40 -22.72
N LYS A 506 0.58 23.27 -22.27
CA LYS A 506 0.12 23.86 -21.02
C LYS A 506 0.69 23.13 -19.80
N PRO A 507 0.85 23.82 -18.66
CA PRO A 507 1.15 23.16 -17.38
C PRO A 507 0.06 22.14 -17.03
N GLY A 508 0.46 20.90 -16.70
CA GLY A 508 -0.46 19.80 -16.42
C GLY A 508 -0.80 18.90 -17.62
N ALA A 509 -0.53 19.35 -18.84
CA ALA A 509 -0.66 18.53 -20.04
C ALA A 509 0.58 17.65 -20.28
N SER A 510 0.38 16.49 -20.87
CA SER A 510 1.42 15.51 -21.18
C SER A 510 1.71 15.49 -22.68
N GLN A 511 2.93 15.85 -23.07
CA GLN A 511 3.40 15.69 -24.43
C GLN A 511 3.90 14.27 -24.66
N LEU A 512 3.20 13.49 -25.49
CA LEU A 512 3.53 12.08 -25.77
C LEU A 512 4.45 11.94 -26.99
N ALA A 513 4.15 12.68 -28.07
CA ALA A 513 4.96 12.67 -29.27
C ALA A 513 5.36 14.09 -29.67
N GLN A 514 6.48 14.18 -30.35
CA GLN A 514 7.04 15.42 -30.88
C GLN A 514 7.46 15.24 -32.35
N MET A 515 7.52 16.34 -33.05
CA MET A 515 7.99 16.40 -34.44
C MET A 515 9.20 17.32 -34.54
N GLN A 516 10.15 16.93 -35.38
CA GLN A 516 11.33 17.73 -35.70
C GLN A 516 11.18 18.34 -37.06
N VAL A 517 11.23 19.68 -37.12
CA VAL A 517 11.09 20.49 -38.32
C VAL A 517 12.25 21.49 -38.38
N GLY A 518 13.09 21.45 -39.39
CA GLY A 518 14.19 22.40 -39.54
C GLY A 518 15.13 22.49 -38.32
N GLY A 519 15.28 21.41 -37.57
CA GLY A 519 16.08 21.36 -36.33
C GLY A 519 15.34 21.81 -35.06
N ARG A 520 14.11 22.29 -35.14
CA ARG A 520 13.26 22.67 -34.02
C ARG A 520 12.36 21.50 -33.63
N LEU A 521 12.21 21.24 -32.33
CA LEU A 521 11.25 20.26 -31.81
C LEU A 521 9.94 20.98 -31.46
N MET A 522 8.82 20.41 -31.92
CA MET A 522 7.47 20.91 -31.72
C MET A 522 6.56 19.81 -31.20
N PRO A 523 5.52 20.10 -30.39
CA PRO A 523 4.57 19.10 -29.94
C PRO A 523 3.79 18.50 -31.13
N LEU A 524 3.57 17.18 -31.12
CA LEU A 524 2.75 16.48 -32.09
C LEU A 524 1.48 15.91 -31.45
N LEU A 525 1.62 15.10 -30.41
CA LEU A 525 0.50 14.55 -29.66
C LEU A 525 0.62 15.01 -28.21
N VAL A 526 -0.38 15.76 -27.75
CA VAL A 526 -0.47 16.29 -26.40
C VAL A 526 -1.82 15.90 -25.82
N THR A 527 -1.82 15.42 -24.58
CA THR A 527 -3.02 14.99 -23.86
C THR A 527 -3.15 15.68 -22.53
N GLU A 528 -4.38 15.87 -22.04
CA GLU A 528 -4.68 16.46 -20.73
C GLU A 528 -5.97 15.85 -20.17
N ASN A 529 -6.02 15.66 -18.85
CA ASN A 529 -7.28 15.39 -18.16
C ASN A 529 -7.94 16.70 -17.77
N TYR A 530 -9.17 16.92 -18.22
CA TYR A 530 -9.93 18.14 -17.96
C TYR A 530 -11.29 17.85 -17.33
N GLY A 531 -11.51 18.37 -16.15
CA GLY A 531 -12.72 18.07 -15.41
C GLY A 531 -12.88 16.56 -15.15
N ARG A 532 -13.95 15.98 -15.71
CA ARG A 532 -14.20 14.53 -15.65
C ARG A 532 -13.77 13.78 -16.90
N GLY A 533 -13.47 14.50 -17.98
CA GLY A 533 -13.06 13.94 -19.25
C GLY A 533 -11.60 14.19 -19.55
N ARG A 534 -11.28 14.08 -20.83
CA ARG A 534 -9.92 14.23 -21.33
C ARG A 534 -9.91 14.94 -22.66
N THR A 535 -8.80 15.63 -22.92
CA THR A 535 -8.62 16.35 -24.18
C THR A 535 -7.28 16.00 -24.81
N ALA A 536 -7.23 16.02 -26.13
CA ALA A 536 -5.98 15.81 -26.86
C ALA A 536 -5.91 16.73 -28.10
N VAL A 537 -4.68 17.02 -28.48
CA VAL A 537 -4.36 17.64 -29.80
C VAL A 537 -3.37 16.72 -30.49
N LEU A 538 -3.72 16.31 -31.71
CA LEU A 538 -2.81 15.70 -32.67
C LEU A 538 -2.54 16.72 -33.76
N ALA A 539 -1.37 17.32 -33.80
CA ALA A 539 -1.02 18.49 -34.59
C ALA A 539 -0.75 18.18 -36.10
N THR A 540 -1.38 17.13 -36.60
CA THR A 540 -1.28 16.74 -38.04
C THR A 540 -2.59 16.12 -38.52
N GLY A 541 -2.81 16.12 -39.82
CA GLY A 541 -3.81 15.33 -40.53
C GLY A 541 -3.15 14.42 -41.56
N GLY A 542 -1.90 14.06 -41.37
CA GLY A 542 -1.07 13.36 -42.32
C GLY A 542 -0.62 11.94 -41.92
N THR A 543 -1.20 11.34 -40.86
CA THR A 543 -0.82 9.98 -40.42
C THR A 543 -1.23 8.90 -41.44
N TRP A 544 -2.21 9.15 -42.28
CA TRP A 544 -2.59 8.26 -43.36
C TRP A 544 -1.41 7.84 -44.24
N ARG A 545 -0.34 8.68 -44.32
CA ARG A 545 0.88 8.38 -45.10
C ARG A 545 1.64 7.19 -44.51
N TRP A 546 1.54 6.96 -43.21
CA TRP A 546 2.14 5.77 -42.60
C TRP A 546 1.55 4.49 -43.22
N GLN A 547 0.21 4.44 -43.34
CA GLN A 547 -0.45 3.29 -43.99
C GLN A 547 -0.06 3.11 -45.45
N MET A 548 0.19 4.23 -46.15
CA MET A 548 0.50 4.19 -47.58
C MET A 548 1.99 3.96 -47.89
N SER A 549 2.88 4.26 -46.97
CA SER A 549 4.33 4.18 -47.13
C SER A 549 4.97 2.96 -46.47
N LEU A 550 4.28 2.35 -45.53
CA LEU A 550 4.68 1.08 -44.92
C LEU A 550 4.29 -0.10 -45.81
N PRO A 551 4.89 -1.29 -45.62
CA PRO A 551 4.53 -2.51 -46.36
C PRO A 551 3.05 -2.81 -46.31
N LEU A 552 2.52 -3.45 -47.35
CA LEU A 552 1.12 -3.87 -47.38
C LEU A 552 0.83 -4.84 -46.22
N GLY A 553 -0.21 -4.54 -45.41
CA GLY A 553 -0.58 -5.35 -44.24
C GLY A 553 0.16 -4.95 -42.95
N ASP A 554 1.00 -3.92 -42.98
CA ASP A 554 1.61 -3.38 -41.76
C ASP A 554 0.54 -2.77 -40.87
N PRO A 555 0.39 -3.20 -39.61
CA PRO A 555 -0.69 -2.78 -38.70
C PRO A 555 -0.40 -1.47 -37.98
N THR A 556 0.78 -0.88 -38.12
CA THR A 556 1.25 0.25 -37.31
C THR A 556 0.27 1.41 -37.23
N HIS A 557 -0.31 1.81 -38.37
CA HIS A 557 -1.30 2.91 -38.43
C HIS A 557 -2.60 2.52 -37.72
N SER A 558 -3.11 1.33 -37.98
CA SER A 558 -4.34 0.83 -37.30
C SER A 558 -4.16 0.73 -35.83
N VAL A 559 -3.06 0.12 -35.36
CA VAL A 559 -2.72 0.00 -33.93
C VAL A 559 -2.63 1.39 -33.27
N PHE A 560 -1.97 2.35 -33.91
CA PHE A 560 -1.91 3.72 -33.39
C PHE A 560 -3.31 4.32 -33.20
N TRP A 561 -4.19 4.23 -34.22
CA TRP A 561 -5.52 4.78 -34.12
C TRP A 561 -6.42 4.00 -33.15
N HIS A 562 -6.31 2.67 -33.05
CA HIS A 562 -7.02 1.90 -32.02
C HIS A 562 -6.64 2.42 -30.63
N GLN A 563 -5.35 2.60 -30.34
CA GLN A 563 -4.91 3.12 -29.03
C GLN A 563 -5.45 4.53 -28.75
N VAL A 564 -5.42 5.42 -29.74
CA VAL A 564 -5.96 6.79 -29.60
C VAL A 564 -7.47 6.77 -29.38
N LEU A 565 -8.22 5.98 -30.16
CA LEU A 565 -9.68 5.88 -30.05
C LEU A 565 -10.10 5.24 -28.72
N HIS A 566 -9.43 4.17 -28.30
CA HIS A 566 -9.67 3.53 -27.00
C HIS A 566 -9.38 4.50 -25.86
N TRP A 567 -8.25 5.20 -25.91
CA TRP A 567 -7.93 6.22 -24.92
C TRP A 567 -9.00 7.32 -24.86
N LEU A 568 -9.50 7.74 -26.02
CA LEU A 568 -10.49 8.82 -26.11
C LEU A 568 -11.80 8.46 -25.37
N VAL A 569 -12.19 7.19 -25.36
CA VAL A 569 -13.45 6.71 -24.75
C VAL A 569 -13.25 5.95 -23.45
N ALA A 570 -12.01 5.67 -23.06
CA ALA A 570 -11.72 5.01 -21.78
C ALA A 570 -12.22 5.86 -20.61
N ASP A 571 -12.73 5.23 -19.55
CA ASP A 571 -13.26 5.85 -18.35
C ASP A 571 -14.50 6.74 -18.54
N THR A 572 -15.08 6.75 -19.74
CA THR A 572 -16.34 7.46 -19.97
C THR A 572 -17.49 6.73 -19.27
N ARG A 573 -18.04 7.32 -18.22
CA ARG A 573 -19.05 6.69 -17.38
C ARG A 573 -20.46 6.87 -17.94
N GLY A 574 -21.32 5.87 -17.77
CA GLY A 574 -22.75 5.95 -18.05
C GLY A 574 -23.51 6.87 -17.07
N GLN A 575 -24.83 6.97 -17.23
CA GLN A 575 -25.70 7.65 -16.27
C GLN A 575 -25.71 6.96 -14.90
N LEU A 576 -25.56 5.64 -14.87
CA LEU A 576 -25.25 4.86 -13.70
C LEU A 576 -23.79 4.36 -13.79
N SER A 577 -23.02 4.58 -12.75
CA SER A 577 -21.68 4.05 -12.61
C SER A 577 -21.56 3.35 -11.27
N ALA A 578 -21.42 2.04 -11.32
CA ALA A 578 -21.28 1.19 -10.14
C ALA A 578 -19.80 1.01 -9.78
N GLN A 579 -19.51 0.91 -8.50
CA GLN A 579 -18.18 0.66 -7.95
C GLN A 579 -18.30 -0.22 -6.69
N VAL A 580 -17.22 -0.91 -6.35
CA VAL A 580 -17.06 -1.60 -5.06
C VAL A 580 -15.88 -1.03 -4.31
N SER A 581 -15.90 -1.07 -2.99
CA SER A 581 -14.79 -0.61 -2.14
C SER A 581 -13.49 -1.38 -2.43
N ALA A 582 -13.62 -2.67 -2.71
CA ALA A 582 -12.51 -3.54 -3.11
C ALA A 582 -13.01 -4.60 -4.11
N GLY A 583 -12.24 -4.87 -5.16
CA GLY A 583 -12.55 -5.91 -6.14
C GLY A 583 -12.29 -7.32 -5.60
N ILE A 584 -11.38 -7.44 -4.64
CA ILE A 584 -11.12 -8.67 -3.88
C ILE A 584 -11.37 -8.34 -2.42
N LEU A 585 -12.24 -9.13 -1.79
CA LEU A 585 -12.61 -9.04 -0.39
C LEU A 585 -11.82 -10.08 0.37
N GLU A 586 -11.28 -9.66 1.48
CA GLU A 586 -10.58 -10.55 2.40
C GLU A 586 -11.56 -11.09 3.45
N ASP A 587 -11.16 -12.02 4.18
CA ASP A 587 -11.71 -12.81 5.28
C ASP A 587 -13.08 -12.45 5.89
N ASP A 588 -13.39 -11.17 6.08
CA ASP A 588 -14.68 -10.71 6.62
C ASP A 588 -15.78 -10.64 5.55
N GLY A 589 -15.38 -10.69 4.27
CA GLY A 589 -16.27 -10.58 3.12
C GLY A 589 -17.02 -9.25 3.05
N HIS A 590 -16.61 -8.22 3.79
CA HIS A 590 -17.29 -6.92 3.81
C HIS A 590 -17.02 -6.16 2.52
N VAL A 591 -18.09 -5.69 1.88
CA VAL A 591 -18.04 -4.89 0.67
C VAL A 591 -19.00 -3.71 0.76
N GLN A 592 -18.54 -2.55 0.35
CA GLN A 592 -19.39 -1.40 0.14
C GLN A 592 -19.71 -1.28 -1.35
N LEU A 593 -20.99 -1.41 -1.69
CA LEU A 593 -21.51 -1.15 -3.03
C LEU A 593 -21.78 0.35 -3.17
N LEU A 594 -21.20 0.94 -4.19
CA LEU A 594 -21.29 2.37 -4.48
C LEU A 594 -21.91 2.56 -5.86
N ALA A 595 -22.76 3.57 -6.02
CA ALA A 595 -23.34 3.95 -7.29
C ALA A 595 -23.40 5.46 -7.43
N ASP A 596 -22.84 5.99 -8.51
CA ASP A 596 -23.02 7.38 -8.93
C ASP A 596 -24.13 7.42 -10.00
N VAL A 597 -25.24 8.10 -9.69
CA VAL A 597 -26.41 8.21 -10.58
C VAL A 597 -26.56 9.63 -11.11
N ARG A 598 -26.80 9.73 -12.42
CA ARG A 598 -26.99 11.00 -13.12
C ARG A 598 -28.25 10.98 -13.96
N ASP A 599 -28.88 12.14 -14.05
CA ASP A 599 -30.01 12.34 -14.94
C ASP A 599 -29.59 12.35 -16.43
N LYS A 600 -30.56 12.55 -17.34
CA LYS A 600 -30.31 12.64 -18.78
C LYS A 600 -29.36 13.78 -19.21
N ASN A 601 -29.22 14.80 -18.35
CA ASN A 601 -28.30 15.92 -18.56
C ASN A 601 -26.94 15.70 -17.84
N TYR A 602 -26.71 14.51 -17.26
CA TYR A 602 -25.53 14.16 -16.47
C TYR A 602 -25.35 15.03 -15.21
N LEU A 603 -26.42 15.62 -14.69
CA LEU A 603 -26.46 16.23 -13.37
C LEU A 603 -26.69 15.13 -12.32
N PRO A 604 -26.21 15.32 -11.08
CA PRO A 604 -26.45 14.36 -10.00
C PRO A 604 -27.95 14.13 -9.76
N ALA A 605 -28.40 12.89 -9.85
CA ALA A 605 -29.77 12.50 -9.56
C ALA A 605 -29.92 12.25 -8.05
N THR A 606 -30.69 13.07 -7.36
CA THR A 606 -30.83 13.02 -5.89
C THR A 606 -32.02 12.20 -5.41
N ASP A 607 -32.94 11.87 -6.31
CA ASP A 607 -34.21 11.19 -6.08
C ASP A 607 -34.31 9.83 -6.80
N ALA A 608 -33.16 9.25 -7.16
CA ALA A 608 -33.13 7.95 -7.84
C ALA A 608 -33.35 6.80 -6.83
N VAL A 609 -34.00 5.75 -7.29
CA VAL A 609 -34.06 4.45 -6.61
C VAL A 609 -33.01 3.55 -7.23
N VAL A 610 -32.07 3.06 -6.40
CA VAL A 610 -30.95 2.24 -6.85
C VAL A 610 -31.00 0.88 -6.17
N ASN A 611 -31.06 -0.17 -6.97
CA ASN A 611 -31.05 -1.56 -6.49
C ASN A 611 -29.92 -2.34 -7.16
N ALA A 612 -29.28 -3.20 -6.38
CA ALA A 612 -28.28 -4.14 -6.86
C ALA A 612 -28.82 -5.57 -6.71
N HIS A 613 -28.86 -6.33 -7.78
CA HIS A 613 -29.12 -7.75 -7.76
C HIS A 613 -27.76 -8.47 -7.75
N VAL A 614 -27.41 -9.08 -6.62
CA VAL A 614 -26.11 -9.75 -6.42
C VAL A 614 -26.28 -11.24 -6.65
N ILE A 615 -25.48 -11.78 -7.54
CA ILE A 615 -25.39 -13.21 -7.84
C ILE A 615 -24.03 -13.70 -7.35
N GLY A 616 -24.01 -14.68 -6.47
CA GLY A 616 -22.80 -15.26 -5.88
C GLY A 616 -22.58 -16.73 -6.24
N PRO A 617 -21.58 -17.37 -5.62
CA PRO A 617 -21.33 -18.79 -5.77
C PRO A 617 -22.55 -19.61 -5.32
N ASP A 618 -22.65 -20.85 -5.79
CA ASP A 618 -23.74 -21.80 -5.48
C ASP A 618 -25.15 -21.27 -5.78
N ARG A 619 -25.27 -20.35 -6.77
CA ARG A 619 -26.53 -19.68 -7.17
C ARG A 619 -27.14 -18.81 -6.06
N LEU A 620 -26.33 -18.35 -5.13
CA LEU A 620 -26.75 -17.35 -4.16
C LEU A 620 -27.28 -16.11 -4.91
N GLN A 621 -28.44 -15.60 -4.49
CA GLN A 621 -29.00 -14.35 -5.00
C GLN A 621 -29.40 -13.46 -3.82
N ALA A 622 -29.10 -12.17 -3.93
CA ALA A 622 -29.47 -11.18 -2.93
C ALA A 622 -29.84 -9.85 -3.61
N ASP A 623 -30.92 -9.24 -3.16
CA ASP A 623 -31.32 -7.90 -3.59
C ASP A 623 -30.91 -6.88 -2.52
N VAL A 624 -30.10 -5.92 -2.92
CA VAL A 624 -29.54 -4.90 -2.04
C VAL A 624 -29.99 -3.52 -2.52
N SER A 625 -30.72 -2.78 -1.70
CA SER A 625 -31.10 -1.39 -2.01
C SER A 625 -30.04 -0.43 -1.50
N LEU A 626 -29.56 0.46 -2.36
CA LEU A 626 -28.56 1.48 -2.02
C LEU A 626 -29.26 2.75 -1.54
N ARG A 627 -28.71 3.38 -0.52
CA ARG A 627 -29.22 4.63 0.08
C ARG A 627 -28.38 5.82 -0.35
N ALA A 628 -29.03 6.98 -0.52
CA ALA A 628 -28.32 8.22 -0.83
C ALA A 628 -27.32 8.60 0.27
N VAL A 629 -26.13 9.02 -0.12
CA VAL A 629 -25.08 9.46 0.81
C VAL A 629 -25.30 10.92 1.17
N PRO A 630 -25.47 11.26 2.47
CA PRO A 630 -25.65 12.64 2.89
C PRO A 630 -24.45 13.52 2.47
N GLY A 631 -24.75 14.67 1.88
CA GLY A 631 -23.72 15.63 1.45
C GLY A 631 -23.04 15.30 0.11
N LEU A 632 -23.36 14.17 -0.54
CA LEU A 632 -22.82 13.79 -1.86
C LEU A 632 -23.98 13.55 -2.85
N PRO A 633 -24.50 14.59 -3.51
CA PRO A 633 -25.62 14.47 -4.43
C PRO A 633 -25.36 13.47 -5.56
N GLY A 634 -26.31 12.58 -5.80
CA GLY A 634 -26.23 11.55 -6.85
C GLY A 634 -25.38 10.33 -6.49
N ARG A 635 -24.83 10.27 -5.27
CA ARG A 635 -24.11 9.10 -4.77
C ARG A 635 -24.99 8.26 -3.86
N TYR A 636 -24.99 6.96 -4.08
CA TYR A 636 -25.74 5.96 -3.34
C TYR A 636 -24.78 4.88 -2.86
N GLN A 637 -25.03 4.34 -1.65
CA GLN A 637 -24.20 3.27 -1.09
C GLN A 637 -25.01 2.28 -0.27
N SER A 638 -24.49 1.08 -0.15
CA SER A 638 -24.95 0.06 0.80
C SER A 638 -23.78 -0.79 1.22
N ASP A 639 -23.72 -1.14 2.50
CA ASP A 639 -22.78 -2.12 3.04
C ASP A 639 -23.42 -3.50 2.92
N TRP A 640 -22.66 -4.46 2.47
CA TRP A 640 -23.08 -5.86 2.29
C TRP A 640 -21.96 -6.79 2.66
N THR A 641 -22.28 -8.00 3.13
CA THR A 641 -21.27 -9.01 3.48
C THR A 641 -21.45 -10.21 2.59
N ALA A 642 -20.42 -10.59 1.85
CA ALA A 642 -20.38 -11.77 1.00
C ALA A 642 -20.32 -13.03 1.88
N PRO A 643 -21.35 -13.90 1.89
CA PRO A 643 -21.42 -15.00 2.85
C PRO A 643 -20.51 -16.18 2.52
N ALA A 644 -20.08 -16.36 1.27
CA ALA A 644 -19.28 -17.49 0.81
C ALA A 644 -18.05 -17.03 0.01
N VAL A 645 -16.99 -17.82 0.05
CA VAL A 645 -15.81 -17.64 -0.82
C VAL A 645 -16.18 -17.88 -2.27
N GLY A 646 -15.77 -16.99 -3.17
CA GLY A 646 -16.01 -17.09 -4.59
C GLY A 646 -16.32 -15.77 -5.28
N THR A 647 -16.68 -15.83 -6.54
CA THR A 647 -16.95 -14.67 -7.39
C THR A 647 -18.40 -14.23 -7.28
N TYR A 648 -18.60 -12.93 -7.16
CA TYR A 648 -19.90 -12.26 -7.12
C TYR A 648 -20.03 -11.31 -8.30
N VAL A 649 -21.24 -11.23 -8.83
CA VAL A 649 -21.64 -10.26 -9.86
C VAL A 649 -22.81 -9.47 -9.33
N ALA A 650 -22.69 -8.17 -9.28
CA ALA A 650 -23.75 -7.26 -8.89
C ALA A 650 -24.25 -6.49 -10.12
N ASP A 651 -25.53 -6.64 -10.42
CA ASP A 651 -26.24 -5.98 -11.49
C ASP A 651 -27.03 -4.80 -10.91
N LEU A 652 -26.51 -3.60 -11.10
CA LEU A 652 -27.12 -2.40 -10.54
C LEU A 652 -28.09 -1.78 -11.55
N THR A 653 -29.25 -1.40 -11.06
CA THR A 653 -30.25 -0.66 -11.83
C THR A 653 -30.64 0.61 -11.08
N ALA A 654 -30.74 1.70 -11.81
CA ALA A 654 -31.23 2.96 -11.27
C ALA A 654 -32.48 3.42 -12.02
N SER A 655 -33.46 3.94 -11.31
CA SER A 655 -34.66 4.57 -11.89
C SER A 655 -34.94 5.91 -11.22
N GLN A 656 -35.43 6.86 -11.99
CA GLN A 656 -35.90 8.15 -11.53
C GLN A 656 -37.37 8.31 -11.94
N GLY A 657 -38.28 8.17 -10.96
CA GLY A 657 -39.71 8.02 -11.25
C GLY A 657 -40.00 6.78 -12.11
N ALA A 658 -40.69 6.98 -13.24
CA ALA A 658 -40.98 5.92 -14.21
C ALA A 658 -39.89 5.68 -15.25
N LEU A 659 -38.82 6.49 -15.27
CA LEU A 659 -37.75 6.41 -16.26
C LEU A 659 -36.56 5.62 -15.72
N ALA A 660 -36.05 4.69 -16.53
CA ALA A 660 -34.78 4.03 -16.23
C ALA A 660 -33.64 5.04 -16.37
N ALA A 661 -32.86 5.21 -15.33
CA ALA A 661 -31.69 6.10 -15.32
C ALA A 661 -30.40 5.38 -15.66
N GLY A 662 -30.42 4.05 -15.80
CA GLY A 662 -29.25 3.27 -16.27
C GLY A 662 -29.15 1.89 -15.62
N ARG A 663 -28.26 1.08 -16.18
CA ARG A 663 -27.84 -0.22 -15.66
C ARG A 663 -26.32 -0.30 -15.76
N ASP A 664 -25.69 -0.89 -14.76
CA ASP A 664 -24.24 -1.18 -14.73
C ASP A 664 -23.99 -2.49 -13.99
N THR A 665 -23.01 -3.25 -14.44
CA THR A 665 -22.68 -4.56 -13.86
C THR A 665 -21.25 -4.50 -13.34
N ILE A 666 -21.05 -4.91 -12.09
CA ILE A 666 -19.72 -5.01 -11.48
C ILE A 666 -19.52 -6.38 -10.89
N GLY A 667 -18.28 -6.86 -10.91
CA GLY A 667 -17.87 -8.06 -10.22
C GLY A 667 -17.02 -7.75 -9.01
N PHE A 668 -16.99 -8.65 -8.05
CA PHE A 668 -16.04 -8.70 -6.96
C PHE A 668 -15.88 -10.15 -6.50
N GLN A 669 -14.81 -10.43 -5.76
CA GLN A 669 -14.51 -11.79 -5.31
C GLN A 669 -14.17 -11.79 -3.83
N ARG A 670 -14.72 -12.75 -3.08
CA ARG A 670 -14.24 -13.07 -1.74
C ARG A 670 -13.19 -14.17 -1.82
N GLN A 671 -12.01 -13.92 -1.24
CA GLN A 671 -10.92 -14.88 -1.10
C GLN A 671 -10.45 -14.85 0.35
N ASP A 672 -10.61 -15.96 1.06
CA ASP A 672 -10.16 -16.08 2.44
C ASP A 672 -8.70 -16.59 2.48
N GLY A 673 -7.92 -16.12 3.44
CA GLY A 673 -6.56 -16.59 3.71
C GLY A 673 -5.48 -16.22 2.70
N VAL A 674 -5.74 -15.29 1.77
CA VAL A 674 -4.74 -14.89 0.76
C VAL A 674 -3.59 -14.12 1.40
N ALA A 675 -3.88 -13.23 2.34
CA ALA A 675 -2.89 -12.41 3.02
C ALA A 675 -1.86 -13.25 3.78
N GLU A 676 -2.27 -14.41 4.33
CA GLU A 676 -1.41 -15.35 5.04
C GLU A 676 -0.37 -16.07 4.16
N ASN A 677 -0.54 -16.01 2.84
CA ASN A 677 0.42 -16.60 1.91
C ASN A 677 1.60 -15.69 1.60
N PHE A 678 1.50 -14.40 1.91
CA PHE A 678 2.55 -13.40 1.69
C PHE A 678 3.35 -13.17 2.97
N HIS A 679 4.63 -12.80 2.84
CA HIS A 679 5.51 -12.48 3.96
C HIS A 679 5.71 -13.64 4.94
N THR A 680 6.07 -14.81 4.41
CA THR A 680 6.21 -16.07 5.17
C THR A 680 7.37 -16.09 6.19
N GLY A 681 8.21 -15.08 6.23
CA GLY A 681 9.27 -14.91 7.23
C GLY A 681 8.73 -14.48 8.60
N GLN A 682 9.45 -14.83 9.68
CA GLN A 682 9.14 -14.30 11.00
C GLN A 682 9.29 -12.78 11.06
N ASN A 683 8.23 -12.06 11.46
CA ASN A 683 8.29 -10.60 11.62
C ASN A 683 8.83 -10.21 13.01
N VAL A 684 10.14 -10.39 13.17
CA VAL A 684 10.85 -10.06 14.43
C VAL A 684 10.73 -8.58 14.79
N ALA A 685 10.64 -7.70 13.79
CA ALA A 685 10.55 -6.25 14.00
C ALA A 685 9.23 -5.88 14.69
N LEU A 686 8.11 -6.39 14.22
CA LEU A 686 6.79 -6.16 14.79
C LEU A 686 6.70 -6.73 16.19
N LEU A 687 7.14 -7.99 16.41
CA LEU A 687 7.12 -8.64 17.73
C LEU A 687 7.97 -7.89 18.76
N LYS A 688 9.15 -7.40 18.38
CA LYS A 688 10.01 -6.58 19.25
C LYS A 688 9.39 -5.21 19.54
N SER A 689 8.79 -4.57 18.53
CA SER A 689 8.12 -3.28 18.68
C SER A 689 6.94 -3.38 19.66
N LEU A 690 6.05 -4.37 19.45
CA LEU A 690 4.91 -4.61 20.33
C LEU A 690 5.33 -4.83 21.79
N ALA A 691 6.34 -5.68 21.99
CA ALA A 691 6.86 -5.95 23.33
C ALA A 691 7.45 -4.68 23.98
N ALA A 692 8.29 -3.94 23.25
CA ALA A 692 8.92 -2.72 23.78
C ALA A 692 7.88 -1.62 24.10
N GLU A 693 6.90 -1.43 23.23
CA GLU A 693 5.85 -0.43 23.37
C GLU A 693 4.91 -0.67 24.56
N THR A 694 4.73 -1.93 24.96
CA THR A 694 3.85 -2.32 26.09
C THR A 694 4.61 -2.58 27.38
N GLY A 695 5.94 -2.48 27.37
CA GLY A 695 6.80 -2.76 28.53
C GLY A 695 7.07 -4.25 28.76
N GLY A 696 6.80 -5.10 27.77
CA GLY A 696 7.19 -6.50 27.75
C GLY A 696 8.57 -6.72 27.13
N ARG A 697 8.83 -7.95 26.67
CA ARG A 697 10.08 -8.31 26.01
C ARG A 697 9.85 -9.39 24.96
N TYR A 698 10.60 -9.32 23.85
CA TYR A 698 10.68 -10.40 22.87
C TYR A 698 11.55 -11.54 23.36
N TRP A 699 11.11 -12.79 23.13
CA TRP A 699 11.76 -14.02 23.52
C TRP A 699 11.90 -14.99 22.36
N SER A 700 12.95 -15.76 22.38
CA SER A 700 13.11 -16.92 21.50
C SER A 700 12.41 -18.14 22.12
N PRO A 701 11.90 -19.09 21.32
CA PRO A 701 11.37 -20.36 21.81
C PRO A 701 12.35 -21.15 22.68
N ASN A 702 13.65 -20.89 22.54
CA ASN A 702 14.71 -21.55 23.31
C ASN A 702 14.94 -20.93 24.71
N ASP A 703 14.38 -19.77 25.05
CA ASP A 703 14.58 -19.05 26.33
C ASP A 703 13.25 -18.80 27.07
N LEU A 704 12.33 -19.75 27.04
CA LEU A 704 11.04 -19.65 27.74
C LEU A 704 11.16 -19.73 29.24
N ASP A 705 12.21 -20.36 29.77
CA ASP A 705 12.51 -20.33 31.21
C ASP A 705 12.94 -18.94 31.67
N GLY A 706 13.58 -18.15 30.79
CA GLY A 706 13.86 -16.73 31.01
C GLY A 706 12.59 -15.91 31.12
N LEU A 707 11.63 -16.14 30.22
CA LEU A 707 10.31 -15.53 30.23
C LEU A 707 9.56 -15.80 31.53
N ALA A 708 9.49 -17.08 31.96
CA ALA A 708 8.80 -17.47 33.19
C ALA A 708 9.41 -16.81 34.44
N ARG A 709 10.71 -16.55 34.41
CA ARG A 709 11.40 -15.83 35.50
C ARG A 709 11.20 -14.31 35.47
N ALA A 710 10.90 -13.75 34.32
CA ALA A 710 10.69 -12.29 34.13
C ALA A 710 9.26 -11.85 34.48
N ILE A 711 8.25 -12.66 34.19
CA ILE A 711 6.82 -12.32 34.39
C ILE A 711 6.49 -11.89 35.81
N PRO A 712 7.00 -12.55 36.90
CA PRO A 712 6.72 -12.14 38.27
C PRO A 712 7.09 -10.68 38.59
N PHE A 713 8.02 -10.08 37.88
CA PHE A 713 8.51 -8.71 38.10
C PHE A 713 7.74 -7.65 37.30
N SER A 714 6.45 -7.82 37.12
CA SER A 714 5.58 -6.87 36.42
C SER A 714 4.95 -5.85 37.39
N ASN A 715 4.66 -4.64 36.86
CA ASN A 715 3.91 -3.60 37.57
C ASN A 715 2.40 -3.62 37.23
N ALA A 716 1.94 -4.65 36.51
CA ALA A 716 0.55 -4.83 36.11
C ALA A 716 -0.30 -5.41 37.23
N GLY A 717 -1.60 -5.40 37.06
CA GLY A 717 -2.54 -6.07 37.99
C GLY A 717 -2.31 -5.75 39.47
N VAL A 718 -2.38 -6.80 40.31
CA VAL A 718 -2.12 -6.68 41.76
C VAL A 718 -0.64 -6.97 42.01
N SER A 719 0.13 -5.93 42.32
CA SER A 719 1.56 -6.02 42.60
C SER A 719 1.91 -5.48 43.98
N VAL A 720 2.96 -6.02 44.58
CA VAL A 720 3.51 -5.56 45.86
C VAL A 720 4.97 -5.14 45.66
N GLN A 721 5.30 -3.97 46.18
CA GLN A 721 6.69 -3.51 46.18
C GLN A 721 7.48 -4.24 47.27
N LYS A 722 8.48 -5.00 46.89
CA LYS A 722 9.47 -5.61 47.79
C LYS A 722 10.77 -4.81 47.75
N PHE A 723 11.33 -4.58 48.88
CA PHE A 723 12.59 -3.88 49.03
C PHE A 723 13.70 -4.89 49.38
N GLN A 724 14.70 -4.97 48.50
CA GLN A 724 15.86 -5.82 48.67
C GLN A 724 17.04 -4.97 49.17
N ASP A 725 17.46 -5.22 50.39
CA ASP A 725 18.51 -4.38 51.05
C ASP A 725 19.88 -4.62 50.41
N LEU A 726 20.56 -3.55 50.02
CA LEU A 726 21.90 -3.59 49.43
C LEU A 726 23.01 -3.39 50.52
N TRP A 727 22.67 -2.83 51.66
CA TRP A 727 23.64 -2.53 52.71
C TRP A 727 24.28 -3.78 53.33
N ASN A 728 23.65 -4.93 53.29
CA ASN A 728 24.10 -6.19 53.84
C ASN A 728 24.58 -7.19 52.79
N LEU A 729 25.00 -6.72 51.61
CA LEU A 729 25.56 -7.57 50.57
C LEU A 729 26.99 -8.01 50.91
N PRO A 730 27.33 -9.31 50.69
CA PRO A 730 28.71 -9.79 50.85
C PRO A 730 29.71 -8.99 49.97
N ALA A 731 29.31 -8.59 48.76
CA ALA A 731 30.12 -7.78 47.85
C ALA A 731 30.53 -6.44 48.47
N VAL A 732 29.61 -5.75 49.18
CA VAL A 732 29.89 -4.46 49.83
C VAL A 732 30.87 -4.66 51.02
N PHE A 733 30.70 -5.70 51.77
CA PHE A 733 31.62 -6.04 52.90
C PHE A 733 33.03 -6.36 52.35
N LEU A 734 33.11 -7.19 51.32
CA LEU A 734 34.39 -7.51 50.66
C LEU A 734 35.06 -6.25 50.08
N MET A 735 34.30 -5.34 49.47
CA MET A 735 34.81 -4.09 48.93
C MET A 735 35.40 -3.20 50.03
N LEU A 736 34.74 -3.10 51.20
CA LEU A 736 35.28 -2.37 52.36
C LEU A 736 36.58 -2.98 52.89
N ILE A 737 36.66 -4.31 52.98
CA ILE A 737 37.89 -5.00 53.37
C ILE A 737 39.01 -4.75 52.34
N LEU A 738 38.71 -4.86 51.06
CA LEU A 738 39.69 -4.64 50.01
C LEU A 738 40.21 -3.18 50.00
N LEU A 739 39.32 -2.19 50.21
CA LEU A 739 39.71 -0.78 50.34
C LEU A 739 40.59 -0.57 51.55
N ARG A 740 40.28 -1.20 52.68
CA ARG A 740 41.11 -1.10 53.88
C ARG A 740 42.46 -1.78 53.71
N MET A 741 42.48 -2.95 53.09
CA MET A 741 43.73 -3.66 52.79
C MET A 741 44.61 -2.89 51.79
N ALA A 742 43.99 -2.30 50.77
CA ALA A 742 44.70 -1.43 49.81
C ALA A 742 45.31 -0.21 50.50
N GLU A 743 44.53 0.46 51.36
CA GLU A 743 45.05 1.61 52.14
C GLU A 743 46.21 1.20 53.02
N TRP A 744 46.09 0.05 53.75
CA TRP A 744 47.15 -0.46 54.65
C TRP A 744 48.43 -0.81 53.84
N LEU A 745 48.28 -1.50 52.66
CA LEU A 745 49.40 -1.80 51.76
C LEU A 745 50.08 -0.56 51.21
N LEU A 746 49.31 0.44 50.82
CA LEU A 746 49.83 1.72 50.35
C LEU A 746 50.62 2.44 51.45
N ARG A 747 50.11 2.50 52.68
CA ARG A 747 50.81 3.07 53.83
C ARG A 747 52.10 2.30 54.15
N ARG A 748 52.02 0.99 54.18
CA ARG A 748 53.19 0.13 54.46
C ARG A 748 54.28 0.30 53.39
N ARG A 749 53.88 0.31 52.12
CA ARG A 749 54.84 0.44 51.00
C ARG A 749 55.50 1.85 50.93
N TRP A 750 54.79 2.85 51.35
CA TRP A 750 55.30 4.24 51.28
C TRP A 750 55.80 4.79 52.60
N GLY A 751 55.84 4.01 53.67
CA GLY A 751 56.32 4.42 55.01
C GLY A 751 55.52 5.57 55.63
N VAL A 752 54.26 5.75 55.28
CA VAL A 752 53.38 6.79 55.80
C VAL A 752 52.61 6.17 56.99
N VAL A 753 53.04 6.51 58.20
CA VAL A 753 52.40 6.04 59.46
C VAL A 753 51.23 6.98 59.85
#